data_2e2185e0e89d502901fa898f6ebecbb4
#
_entry.id   2e2185e0e89d502901fa898f6ebecbb4
#
_cell.length_a   1.000
_cell.length_b   1.000
_cell.length_c   1.000
_cell.angle_alpha   90.00
_cell.angle_beta   90.00
_cell.angle_gamma   90.00
#
_symmetry.space_group_name_H-M   'P 1'
#
loop_
_entity.id
_entity.type
_entity.pdbx_description
1 polymer ?
#
loop_
_entity_poly.entity_id
_entity_poly.type
_entity_poly.pdbx_seq_one_letter_code
_entity_poly.pdbx_strand_id
1 'polypeptide(L)'
;MEKGNNQVQKSSKHSKTLGPVESFEQYLTSDWWKRIFNSMYLKTDADVVEDPRITEKEVTTFHEILNIEDGNTISDLACGQGRHLIELANRGSYNLFGLDRSRYLIQRARRISKEKGLSITFKEGDIRKLPYPADSFDYVTNLGNSFGYFETLDDDIKILEEIFRVLKPEGKVLLDIADGSYIRDNFTPRSWEWIDDKHFVCRERSLAEDNERLITREIITHSEKGVVVDQFYAERLYTKEQLTALIERADFQEVRFHGNTKTESLRDQDLGMMEQRFILTANAVKEQTSQKNQKKVRNVVVVMGDPSLRDAVKPDAVFDSDDFDTIEKLVEALNKLDNYKFDYLNNHKTLVSDLQQIQDKADIVLNLCDEGFINDATKELHIPSLLEMLNIPYTGSNPQTLAYCYDKSLIRGIATEVDVPVADAFVITENEKLFELNVPFPVIAKPNFGDSSFGITKNNVAHSVEELADAIYRIRKQFGYAKPILIEEFLTGAELSIGIIGNTEKHTVLPIIEEDYSNLPDHLPKICGYEAKWLPDSPYMNALKSIPASIPPHTEQTLIHHSLKLFKRLDCRDYCRFDWRLNSKGEPKLLEVNPNPGWCWDGHLAKMCSLVEMDYSQMLGAILDAAAMRLNPRNYPKIHVD
;
A
#
# COMPACT_ATOMS: atom_id res chain seq x y z
N MET A 1 43.46 50.70 -8.28
CA MET A 1 43.46 49.32 -8.78
C MET A 1 43.76 48.40 -7.59
N GLU A 2 42.77 48.04 -6.87
CA GLU A 2 42.88 47.09 -5.76
C GLU A 2 41.95 45.91 -6.03
N LYS A 3 42.55 44.74 -6.16
CA LYS A 3 41.85 43.47 -6.30
C LYS A 3 41.44 42.99 -4.89
N GLY A 4 40.17 43.06 -4.60
CA GLY A 4 39.61 42.46 -3.40
C GLY A 4 39.55 40.94 -3.50
N ASN A 5 40.23 40.27 -2.60
CA ASN A 5 40.21 38.85 -2.37
C ASN A 5 38.92 38.50 -1.60
N ASN A 6 37.92 37.92 -2.26
CA ASN A 6 36.78 37.32 -1.59
C ASN A 6 37.16 35.89 -1.20
N GLN A 7 37.66 35.72 0.01
CA GLN A 7 37.72 34.44 0.70
C GLN A 7 36.28 34.07 1.13
N VAL A 8 35.68 33.10 0.45
CA VAL A 8 34.46 32.44 0.91
C VAL A 8 34.85 31.61 2.16
N GLN A 9 34.51 32.14 3.32
CA GLN A 9 34.52 31.36 4.57
C GLN A 9 33.52 30.24 4.45
N LYS A 10 33.98 28.99 4.32
CA LYS A 10 33.18 27.79 4.59
C LYS A 10 32.78 27.81 6.06
N SER A 11 31.56 28.25 6.37
CA SER A 11 30.98 28.10 7.69
C SER A 11 30.84 26.61 8.01
N SER A 12 31.61 26.10 8.95
CA SER A 12 31.34 24.80 9.57
C SER A 12 29.93 24.83 10.19
N LYS A 13 29.04 24.00 9.69
CA LYS A 13 27.74 23.79 10.30
C LYS A 13 27.96 23.09 11.65
N HIS A 14 28.13 23.84 12.71
CA HIS A 14 28.00 23.31 14.07
C HIS A 14 26.51 23.15 14.32
N SER A 15 26.05 21.95 14.70
CA SER A 15 24.68 21.76 15.16
C SER A 15 24.49 22.60 16.43
N LYS A 16 23.49 23.48 16.40
CA LYS A 16 23.15 24.28 17.58
C LYS A 16 22.23 23.45 18.48
N THR A 17 22.49 23.43 19.77
CA THR A 17 21.53 22.91 20.74
C THR A 17 20.32 23.83 20.83
N LEU A 18 19.14 23.25 21.11
CA LEU A 18 17.90 23.98 21.32
C LEU A 18 17.90 24.83 22.61
N GLY A 19 18.90 24.62 23.50
CA GLY A 19 18.86 25.21 24.84
C GLY A 19 17.87 24.50 25.77
N PRO A 20 17.47 25.12 26.90
CA PRO A 20 16.40 24.58 27.74
C PRO A 20 15.08 24.48 26.99
N VAL A 21 14.37 23.35 27.14
CA VAL A 21 13.02 23.14 26.56
C VAL A 21 12.04 22.81 27.69
N GLU A 22 10.84 23.35 27.61
CA GLU A 22 9.80 23.18 28.64
C GLU A 22 8.98 21.90 28.43
N SER A 23 8.71 21.52 27.17
CA SER A 23 7.97 20.31 26.82
C SER A 23 8.72 19.52 25.75
N PHE A 24 9.02 18.25 26.03
CA PHE A 24 9.75 17.38 25.11
C PHE A 24 8.86 16.87 23.97
N GLU A 25 7.56 16.73 24.20
CA GLU A 25 6.62 16.24 23.19
C GLU A 25 6.59 17.12 21.93
N GLN A 26 6.78 18.43 22.07
CA GLN A 26 6.80 19.36 20.93
C GLN A 26 7.95 19.12 19.95
N TYR A 27 9.01 18.45 20.40
CA TYR A 27 10.22 18.16 19.62
C TYR A 27 10.30 16.68 19.21
N LEU A 28 9.41 15.83 19.73
CA LEU A 28 9.36 14.43 19.40
C LEU A 28 8.64 14.27 18.05
N THR A 29 9.35 13.78 17.04
CA THR A 29 8.76 13.48 15.74
C THR A 29 8.27 12.04 15.71
N SER A 30 7.16 11.75 15.02
CA SER A 30 6.58 10.40 14.91
C SER A 30 7.53 9.39 14.25
N ASP A 31 8.57 9.87 13.56
CA ASP A 31 9.53 9.05 12.85
C ASP A 31 10.97 9.09 13.44
N TRP A 32 11.12 9.51 14.70
CA TRP A 32 12.42 9.63 15.38
C TRP A 32 13.25 8.33 15.29
N TRP A 33 12.62 7.18 15.39
CA TRP A 33 13.21 5.85 15.33
C TRP A 33 13.91 5.53 14.00
N LYS A 34 13.64 6.28 12.93
CA LYS A 34 14.34 6.13 11.65
C LYS A 34 15.77 6.71 11.67
N ARG A 35 16.08 7.57 12.62
CA ARG A 35 17.31 8.38 12.63
C ARG A 35 18.28 8.04 13.75
N ILE A 36 17.78 7.58 14.88
CA ILE A 36 18.59 7.40 16.10
C ILE A 36 19.56 6.22 16.00
N PHE A 37 19.16 5.11 15.35
CA PHE A 37 19.95 3.88 15.29
C PHE A 37 21.07 3.94 14.23
N ASN A 38 22.15 4.65 14.56
CA ASN A 38 23.29 4.93 13.70
C ASN A 38 24.63 4.66 14.43
N SER A 39 25.76 5.19 13.95
CA SER A 39 27.08 5.00 14.56
C SER A 39 27.23 5.65 15.94
N MET A 40 26.44 6.68 16.26
CA MET A 40 26.47 7.30 17.60
C MET A 40 25.73 6.43 18.61
N TYR A 41 24.61 5.82 18.23
CA TYR A 41 23.91 4.82 19.05
C TYR A 41 24.86 3.70 19.52
N LEU A 42 25.69 3.16 18.63
CA LEU A 42 26.65 2.13 19.01
C LEU A 42 27.73 2.62 20.01
N LYS A 43 27.91 3.93 20.14
CA LYS A 43 28.82 4.51 21.16
C LYS A 43 28.11 4.76 22.49
N THR A 44 26.88 5.31 22.42
CA THR A 44 26.09 5.63 23.63
C THR A 44 25.71 4.38 24.40
N ASP A 45 25.38 3.30 23.68
CA ASP A 45 24.90 2.03 24.25
C ASP A 45 25.96 0.92 24.23
N ALA A 46 27.24 1.27 24.03
CA ALA A 46 28.36 0.32 23.88
C ALA A 46 28.47 -0.70 25.02
N ASP A 47 28.19 -0.29 26.25
CA ASP A 47 28.27 -1.15 27.44
C ASP A 47 27.33 -2.35 27.37
N VAL A 48 26.23 -2.24 26.61
CA VAL A 48 25.26 -3.30 26.43
C VAL A 48 25.44 -3.97 25.07
N VAL A 49 25.47 -3.18 23.99
CA VAL A 49 25.37 -3.73 22.62
C VAL A 49 26.73 -4.19 22.05
N GLU A 50 27.84 -3.76 22.62
CA GLU A 50 29.20 -4.15 22.19
C GLU A 50 29.90 -5.10 23.18
N ASP A 51 29.31 -5.39 24.36
CA ASP A 51 29.91 -6.32 25.33
C ASP A 51 29.52 -7.78 24.97
N PRO A 52 30.50 -8.63 24.57
CA PRO A 52 30.23 -10.03 24.21
C PRO A 52 29.72 -10.85 25.39
N ARG A 53 30.08 -10.52 26.64
CA ARG A 53 29.65 -11.28 27.84
C ARG A 53 28.14 -11.07 28.10
N ILE A 54 27.67 -9.83 27.93
CA ILE A 54 26.24 -9.54 28.03
C ILE A 54 25.47 -10.30 26.93
N THR A 55 25.94 -10.24 25.69
CA THR A 55 25.34 -10.96 24.56
C THR A 55 25.32 -12.47 24.81
N GLU A 56 26.40 -13.07 25.28
CA GLU A 56 26.50 -14.50 25.59
C GLU A 56 25.50 -14.92 26.68
N LYS A 57 25.41 -14.13 27.75
CA LYS A 57 24.45 -14.35 28.85
C LYS A 57 22.99 -14.27 28.36
N GLU A 58 22.66 -13.22 27.59
CA GLU A 58 21.33 -13.04 27.04
C GLU A 58 20.96 -14.21 26.12
N VAL A 59 21.81 -14.58 25.19
CA VAL A 59 21.55 -15.70 24.25
C VAL A 59 21.44 -17.02 25.02
N THR A 60 22.21 -17.27 26.07
CA THR A 60 22.06 -18.46 26.90
C THR A 60 20.66 -18.52 27.51
N THR A 61 20.22 -17.41 28.11
CA THR A 61 18.87 -17.33 28.70
C THR A 61 17.78 -17.56 27.67
N PHE A 62 17.86 -16.93 26.50
CA PHE A 62 16.85 -17.05 25.45
C PHE A 62 16.82 -18.44 24.84
N HIS A 63 17.98 -19.06 24.66
CA HIS A 63 18.12 -20.42 24.14
C HIS A 63 17.44 -21.44 25.07
N GLU A 64 17.67 -21.32 26.39
CA GLU A 64 17.07 -22.18 27.40
C GLU A 64 15.55 -21.99 27.48
N ILE A 65 15.05 -20.74 27.50
CA ILE A 65 13.62 -20.44 27.60
C ILE A 65 12.84 -20.98 26.39
N LEU A 66 13.39 -20.81 25.18
CA LEU A 66 12.76 -21.27 23.95
C LEU A 66 12.97 -22.75 23.68
N ASN A 67 13.95 -23.40 24.33
CA ASN A 67 14.37 -24.76 24.05
C ASN A 67 14.73 -24.94 22.55
N ILE A 68 15.66 -24.12 22.08
CA ILE A 68 16.04 -24.07 20.65
C ILE A 68 16.84 -25.33 20.29
N GLU A 69 16.42 -26.00 19.20
CA GLU A 69 17.02 -27.21 18.67
C GLU A 69 17.60 -27.00 17.28
N ASP A 70 18.58 -27.83 16.88
CA ASP A 70 19.15 -27.79 15.53
C ASP A 70 18.07 -27.92 14.46
N GLY A 71 18.18 -27.11 13.42
CA GLY A 71 17.21 -27.04 12.32
C GLY A 71 16.08 -26.05 12.53
N ASN A 72 15.89 -25.51 13.74
CA ASN A 72 14.87 -24.49 13.97
C ASN A 72 15.10 -23.23 13.10
N THR A 73 14.03 -22.61 12.72
CA THR A 73 13.99 -21.36 11.94
C THR A 73 13.63 -20.20 12.85
N ILE A 74 14.52 -19.24 13.02
CA ILE A 74 14.43 -18.17 14.01
C ILE A 74 14.54 -16.81 13.33
N SER A 75 13.65 -15.88 13.66
CA SER A 75 13.76 -14.49 13.24
C SER A 75 13.94 -13.56 14.43
N ASP A 76 14.97 -12.70 14.39
CA ASP A 76 15.17 -11.62 15.36
C ASP A 76 14.73 -10.29 14.72
N LEU A 77 13.73 -9.66 15.32
CA LEU A 77 13.12 -8.41 14.84
C LEU A 77 13.71 -7.21 15.56
N ALA A 78 14.01 -6.14 14.82
CA ALA A 78 14.83 -5.01 15.26
C ALA A 78 16.19 -5.50 15.77
N CYS A 79 16.83 -6.40 15.00
CA CYS A 79 18.03 -7.14 15.39
C CYS A 79 19.29 -6.27 15.50
N GLY A 80 19.23 -4.99 15.15
CA GLY A 80 20.37 -4.08 15.16
C GLY A 80 21.54 -4.59 14.31
N GLN A 81 22.72 -4.63 14.91
CA GLN A 81 23.91 -5.20 14.28
C GLN A 81 23.99 -6.74 14.32
N GLY A 82 22.91 -7.42 14.72
CA GLY A 82 22.79 -8.88 14.67
C GLY A 82 23.55 -9.63 15.76
N ARG A 83 23.90 -8.99 16.88
CA ARG A 83 24.76 -9.58 17.93
C ARG A 83 24.21 -10.91 18.48
N HIS A 84 22.91 -10.99 18.72
CA HIS A 84 22.26 -12.21 19.24
C HIS A 84 22.27 -13.34 18.22
N LEU A 85 21.95 -13.05 16.96
CA LEU A 85 21.96 -14.05 15.88
C LEU A 85 23.38 -14.55 15.57
N ILE A 86 24.38 -13.66 15.62
CA ILE A 86 25.78 -14.01 15.43
C ILE A 86 26.26 -14.93 16.55
N GLU A 87 25.89 -14.64 17.80
CA GLU A 87 26.23 -15.50 18.93
C GLU A 87 25.47 -16.83 18.85
N LEU A 88 24.19 -16.81 18.50
CA LEU A 88 23.38 -18.02 18.35
C LEU A 88 23.94 -18.95 17.24
N ALA A 89 24.41 -18.39 16.13
CA ALA A 89 25.02 -19.15 15.03
C ALA A 89 26.30 -19.91 15.43
N ASN A 90 26.96 -19.53 16.52
CA ASN A 90 28.11 -20.24 17.08
C ASN A 90 27.72 -21.45 17.93
N ARG A 91 26.43 -21.62 18.26
CA ARG A 91 25.95 -22.62 19.23
C ARG A 91 25.29 -23.85 18.58
N GLY A 92 24.88 -23.75 17.32
CA GLY A 92 24.19 -24.84 16.64
C GLY A 92 23.87 -24.53 15.18
N SER A 93 23.20 -25.46 14.54
CA SER A 93 22.80 -25.38 13.12
C SER A 93 21.36 -24.88 12.99
N TYR A 94 21.17 -23.58 12.94
CA TYR A 94 19.86 -22.93 12.87
C TYR A 94 19.68 -22.18 11.55
N ASN A 95 18.42 -21.99 11.13
CA ASN A 95 18.05 -21.12 10.02
C ASN A 95 17.77 -19.71 10.57
N LEU A 96 18.72 -18.80 10.46
CA LEU A 96 18.71 -17.51 11.15
C LEU A 96 18.38 -16.35 10.23
N PHE A 97 17.42 -15.53 10.65
CA PHE A 97 16.95 -14.34 9.96
C PHE A 97 16.96 -13.13 10.88
N GLY A 98 17.53 -12.02 10.44
CA GLY A 98 17.51 -10.75 11.14
C GLY A 98 16.83 -9.67 10.31
N LEU A 99 15.97 -8.88 10.94
CA LEU A 99 15.33 -7.74 10.31
C LEU A 99 15.52 -6.51 11.16
N ASP A 100 15.97 -5.41 10.54
CA ASP A 100 16.08 -4.11 11.20
C ASP A 100 15.82 -2.99 10.20
N ARG A 101 15.30 -1.87 10.68
CA ARG A 101 15.03 -0.69 9.86
C ARG A 101 16.32 0.08 9.53
N SER A 102 17.33 0.03 10.39
CA SER A 102 18.58 0.74 10.19
C SER A 102 19.47 0.06 9.14
N ARG A 103 19.54 0.69 7.98
CA ARG A 103 20.46 0.27 6.91
C ARG A 103 21.91 0.19 7.38
N TYR A 104 22.32 1.12 8.24
CA TYR A 104 23.68 1.14 8.81
C TYR A 104 23.97 -0.11 9.64
N LEU A 105 23.05 -0.46 10.55
CA LEU A 105 23.21 -1.64 11.42
C LEU A 105 23.14 -2.95 10.61
N ILE A 106 22.22 -3.07 9.66
CA ILE A 106 22.12 -4.23 8.77
C ILE A 106 23.39 -4.43 7.91
N GLN A 107 23.97 -3.36 7.40
CA GLN A 107 25.23 -3.46 6.66
C GLN A 107 26.37 -3.93 7.57
N ARG A 108 26.41 -3.46 8.82
CA ARG A 108 27.37 -3.92 9.83
C ARG A 108 27.15 -5.40 10.16
N ALA A 109 25.91 -5.81 10.40
CA ALA A 109 25.56 -7.21 10.69
C ALA A 109 26.01 -8.15 9.55
N ARG A 110 25.70 -7.81 8.30
CA ARG A 110 26.14 -8.56 7.12
C ARG A 110 27.66 -8.67 7.00
N ARG A 111 28.37 -7.59 7.27
CA ARG A 111 29.83 -7.58 7.25
C ARG A 111 30.41 -8.51 8.31
N ILE A 112 29.97 -8.40 9.56
CA ILE A 112 30.46 -9.24 10.67
C ILE A 112 30.15 -10.71 10.43
N SER A 113 28.92 -11.04 9.96
CA SER A 113 28.51 -12.40 9.62
C SER A 113 29.43 -13.00 8.52
N LYS A 114 29.71 -12.21 7.47
CA LYS A 114 30.61 -12.62 6.38
C LYS A 114 32.04 -12.83 6.86
N GLU A 115 32.58 -11.93 7.68
CA GLU A 115 33.93 -12.02 8.25
C GLU A 115 34.11 -13.27 9.13
N LYS A 116 33.02 -13.69 9.80
CA LYS A 116 33.00 -14.90 10.64
C LYS A 116 32.59 -16.17 9.88
N GLY A 117 32.28 -16.09 8.59
CA GLY A 117 31.85 -17.24 7.77
C GLY A 117 30.47 -17.81 8.16
N LEU A 118 29.60 -17.00 8.79
CA LEU A 118 28.29 -17.42 9.26
C LEU A 118 27.21 -17.24 8.19
N SER A 119 26.26 -18.18 8.12
CA SER A 119 25.13 -18.14 7.19
C SER A 119 23.88 -17.58 7.89
N ILE A 120 23.75 -16.24 7.90
CA ILE A 120 22.59 -15.54 8.49
C ILE A 120 21.98 -14.61 7.45
N THR A 121 20.66 -14.65 7.29
CA THR A 121 19.95 -13.77 6.35
C THR A 121 19.53 -12.48 7.04
N PHE A 122 20.15 -11.34 6.68
CA PHE A 122 19.78 -10.03 7.20
C PHE A 122 19.02 -9.21 6.16
N LYS A 123 17.85 -8.64 6.55
CA LYS A 123 17.02 -7.77 5.70
C LYS A 123 16.81 -6.41 6.36
N GLU A 124 16.78 -5.35 5.55
CA GLU A 124 16.28 -4.04 5.95
C GLU A 124 14.75 -4.03 5.83
N GLY A 125 14.02 -3.63 6.87
CA GLY A 125 12.56 -3.64 6.84
C GLY A 125 11.91 -3.06 8.08
N ASP A 126 10.61 -2.79 7.99
CA ASP A 126 9.76 -2.31 9.09
C ASP A 126 9.08 -3.51 9.76
N ILE A 127 9.19 -3.61 11.09
CA ILE A 127 8.63 -4.73 11.86
C ILE A 127 7.09 -4.75 11.88
N ARG A 128 6.44 -3.66 11.50
CA ARG A 128 4.98 -3.59 11.32
C ARG A 128 4.48 -4.25 10.03
N LYS A 129 5.40 -4.65 9.13
CA LYS A 129 5.12 -5.35 7.87
C LYS A 129 6.28 -6.28 7.53
N LEU A 130 6.22 -7.51 7.98
CA LEU A 130 7.30 -8.47 7.82
C LEU A 130 7.36 -9.03 6.39
N PRO A 131 8.53 -9.00 5.71
CA PRO A 131 8.69 -9.50 4.36
C PRO A 131 8.88 -11.04 4.34
N TYR A 132 8.07 -11.74 5.10
CA TYR A 132 8.10 -13.19 5.23
C TYR A 132 6.70 -13.79 5.05
N PRO A 133 6.56 -15.00 4.46
CA PRO A 133 5.29 -15.71 4.42
C PRO A 133 4.73 -16.02 5.80
N ALA A 134 3.46 -16.35 5.89
CA ALA A 134 2.89 -16.92 7.11
C ALA A 134 3.57 -18.26 7.44
N ASP A 135 3.55 -18.65 8.72
CA ASP A 135 4.02 -19.96 9.20
C ASP A 135 5.48 -20.28 8.83
N SER A 136 6.35 -19.27 8.82
CA SER A 136 7.75 -19.37 8.42
C SER A 136 8.71 -19.74 9.54
N PHE A 137 8.42 -19.33 10.79
CA PHE A 137 9.37 -19.39 11.90
C PHE A 137 8.88 -20.25 13.05
N ASP A 138 9.79 -21.02 13.64
CA ASP A 138 9.54 -21.74 14.90
C ASP A 138 9.56 -20.74 16.06
N TYR A 139 10.49 -19.77 15.99
CA TYR A 139 10.64 -18.73 17.01
C TYR A 139 10.81 -17.35 16.36
N VAL A 140 10.18 -16.35 16.95
CA VAL A 140 10.44 -14.93 16.68
C VAL A 140 10.87 -14.26 17.96
N THR A 141 11.99 -13.53 17.91
CA THR A 141 12.50 -12.74 19.02
C THR A 141 12.42 -11.25 18.73
N ASN A 142 12.19 -10.45 19.77
CA ASN A 142 12.36 -9.00 19.75
C ASN A 142 13.05 -8.62 21.06
N LEU A 143 14.33 -8.30 20.98
CA LEU A 143 15.26 -8.26 22.08
C LEU A 143 15.78 -6.84 22.36
N GLY A 144 16.32 -6.63 23.57
CA GLY A 144 16.97 -5.38 23.93
C GLY A 144 16.03 -4.18 23.92
N ASN A 145 14.83 -4.32 24.46
CA ASN A 145 13.81 -3.28 24.55
C ASN A 145 13.46 -2.64 23.20
N SER A 146 13.33 -3.44 22.14
CA SER A 146 13.03 -2.95 20.79
C SER A 146 11.53 -2.93 20.45
N PHE A 147 10.65 -2.87 21.46
CA PHE A 147 9.19 -2.81 21.35
C PHE A 147 8.63 -1.57 22.04
N GLY A 148 7.54 -0.97 21.53
CA GLY A 148 6.92 0.21 22.13
C GLY A 148 7.50 1.55 21.65
N TYR A 149 8.18 1.59 20.51
CA TYR A 149 8.79 2.82 19.95
C TYR A 149 7.82 3.66 19.10
N PHE A 150 6.70 3.08 18.70
CA PHE A 150 5.76 3.76 17.82
C PHE A 150 4.80 4.68 18.57
N GLU A 151 4.26 5.65 17.84
CA GLU A 151 3.39 6.67 18.43
C GLU A 151 2.08 6.09 18.93
N THR A 152 1.49 5.15 18.18
CA THR A 152 0.17 4.59 18.48
C THR A 152 0.24 3.16 19.01
N LEU A 153 -0.71 2.82 19.88
CA LEU A 153 -0.89 1.46 20.37
C LEU A 153 -1.25 0.49 19.23
N ASP A 154 -1.95 0.97 18.20
CA ASP A 154 -2.31 0.17 17.02
C ASP A 154 -1.09 -0.26 16.21
N ASP A 155 -0.02 0.54 16.20
CA ASP A 155 1.25 0.13 15.57
C ASP A 155 1.91 -1.02 16.35
N ASP A 156 1.86 -0.99 17.68
CA ASP A 156 2.40 -2.07 18.53
C ASP A 156 1.57 -3.36 18.37
N ILE A 157 0.25 -3.24 18.21
CA ILE A 157 -0.62 -4.39 17.88
C ILE A 157 -0.28 -4.98 16.52
N LYS A 158 -0.09 -4.15 15.48
CA LYS A 158 0.32 -4.63 14.14
C LYS A 158 1.62 -5.42 14.17
N ILE A 159 2.57 -5.05 15.03
CA ILE A 159 3.81 -5.82 15.20
C ILE A 159 3.48 -7.22 15.71
N LEU A 160 2.66 -7.32 16.74
CA LEU A 160 2.28 -8.61 17.32
C LEU A 160 1.46 -9.46 16.34
N GLU A 161 0.55 -8.86 15.58
CA GLU A 161 -0.22 -9.55 14.54
C GLU A 161 0.69 -10.08 13.42
N GLU A 162 1.71 -9.30 13.00
CA GLU A 162 2.70 -9.74 12.01
C GLU A 162 3.60 -10.85 12.57
N ILE A 163 4.01 -10.78 13.84
CA ILE A 163 4.72 -11.85 14.52
C ILE A 163 3.86 -13.11 14.57
N PHE A 164 2.60 -12.99 14.98
CA PHE A 164 1.66 -14.12 15.00
C PHE A 164 1.52 -14.74 13.61
N ARG A 165 1.36 -13.93 12.57
CA ARG A 165 1.22 -14.38 11.20
C ARG A 165 2.41 -15.22 10.73
N VAL A 166 3.63 -14.78 10.99
CA VAL A 166 4.84 -15.44 10.49
C VAL A 166 5.31 -16.61 11.34
N LEU A 167 4.87 -16.72 12.59
CA LEU A 167 5.10 -17.90 13.42
C LEU A 167 4.36 -19.10 12.86
N LYS A 168 4.95 -20.28 12.94
CA LYS A 168 4.28 -21.56 12.68
C LYS A 168 3.21 -21.84 13.73
N PRO A 169 2.25 -22.74 13.48
CA PRO A 169 1.41 -23.29 14.55
C PRO A 169 2.29 -23.80 15.70
N GLU A 170 1.93 -23.47 16.95
CA GLU A 170 2.70 -23.74 18.17
C GLU A 170 4.07 -23.02 18.24
N GLY A 171 4.38 -22.16 17.28
CA GLY A 171 5.57 -21.30 17.31
C GLY A 171 5.50 -20.30 18.45
N LYS A 172 6.65 -19.82 18.93
CA LYS A 172 6.70 -18.93 20.09
C LYS A 172 7.33 -17.58 19.76
N VAL A 173 6.76 -16.53 20.32
CA VAL A 173 7.43 -15.23 20.42
C VAL A 173 8.15 -15.11 21.76
N LEU A 174 9.32 -14.49 21.75
CA LEU A 174 10.00 -14.04 22.95
C LEU A 174 10.26 -12.54 22.86
N LEU A 175 9.76 -11.80 23.84
CA LEU A 175 9.98 -10.36 23.98
C LEU A 175 10.85 -10.08 25.22
N ASP A 176 11.82 -9.20 25.06
CA ASP A 176 12.69 -8.69 26.12
C ASP A 176 12.48 -7.18 26.22
N ILE A 177 11.70 -6.74 27.21
CA ILE A 177 11.10 -5.40 27.29
C ILE A 177 11.41 -4.78 28.65
N ALA A 178 11.64 -3.46 28.67
CA ALA A 178 11.79 -2.70 29.91
C ALA A 178 10.57 -2.85 30.83
N ASP A 179 10.81 -2.98 32.13
CA ASP A 179 9.77 -2.95 33.14
C ASP A 179 9.22 -1.53 33.28
N GLY A 180 8.12 -1.26 32.57
CA GLY A 180 7.54 0.07 32.55
C GLY A 180 7.07 0.59 33.90
N SER A 181 6.67 -0.32 34.82
CA SER A 181 6.32 0.06 36.20
C SER A 181 7.55 0.55 36.95
N TYR A 182 8.64 -0.24 36.88
CA TYR A 182 9.90 0.13 37.54
C TYR A 182 10.46 1.45 36.98
N ILE A 183 10.51 1.58 35.65
CA ILE A 183 11.02 2.78 34.99
C ILE A 183 10.22 4.03 35.37
N ARG A 184 8.90 3.94 35.38
CA ARG A 184 8.02 5.06 35.74
C ARG A 184 8.32 5.61 37.14
N ASP A 185 8.63 4.72 38.07
CA ASP A 185 8.88 5.09 39.47
C ASP A 185 10.35 5.48 39.74
N ASN A 186 11.30 5.04 38.91
CA ASN A 186 12.73 5.10 39.22
C ASN A 186 13.61 5.78 38.15
N PHE A 187 13.07 6.27 37.03
CA PHE A 187 13.90 6.90 36.02
C PHE A 187 14.65 8.14 36.55
N THR A 188 15.88 8.31 36.12
CA THR A 188 16.70 9.48 36.45
C THR A 188 16.33 10.65 35.50
N PRO A 189 15.75 11.76 35.99
CA PRO A 189 15.32 12.88 35.14
C PRO A 189 16.47 13.54 34.36
N ARG A 190 17.66 13.53 34.90
CA ARG A 190 18.86 14.07 34.27
C ARG A 190 20.07 13.25 34.59
N SER A 191 20.82 12.84 33.56
CA SER A 191 22.09 12.16 33.71
C SER A 191 23.10 12.69 32.70
N TRP A 192 24.37 12.47 32.99
CA TRP A 192 25.44 12.72 32.05
C TRP A 192 26.58 11.74 32.29
N GLU A 193 27.30 11.37 31.22
CA GLU A 193 28.40 10.44 31.28
C GLU A 193 29.37 10.61 30.11
N TRP A 194 30.62 10.19 30.30
CA TRP A 194 31.57 10.04 29.21
C TRP A 194 31.37 8.71 28.52
N ILE A 195 31.13 8.75 27.18
CA ILE A 195 30.99 7.54 26.37
C ILE A 195 32.29 7.08 25.72
N ASP A 196 33.22 8.00 25.47
CA ASP A 196 34.61 7.74 25.09
C ASP A 196 35.50 8.93 25.48
N ASP A 197 36.79 8.90 25.15
CA ASP A 197 37.76 9.95 25.50
C ASP A 197 37.43 11.35 24.98
N LYS A 198 36.49 11.45 24.05
CA LYS A 198 36.13 12.70 23.34
C LYS A 198 34.68 13.06 23.41
N HIS A 199 33.81 12.13 23.73
CA HIS A 199 32.39 12.37 23.72
C HIS A 199 31.78 12.15 25.10
N PHE A 200 30.90 13.08 25.49
CA PHE A 200 30.00 12.86 26.62
C PHE A 200 28.55 13.08 26.20
N VAL A 201 27.64 12.42 26.87
CA VAL A 201 26.20 12.49 26.63
C VAL A 201 25.52 13.09 27.86
N CYS A 202 24.57 13.98 27.60
CA CYS A 202 23.60 14.45 28.59
C CYS A 202 22.22 13.94 28.20
N ARG A 203 21.50 13.32 29.14
CA ARG A 203 20.12 12.88 28.94
C ARG A 203 19.20 13.63 29.90
N GLU A 204 18.10 14.15 29.35
CA GLU A 204 16.99 14.70 30.11
C GLU A 204 15.74 13.86 29.80
N ARG A 205 14.97 13.47 30.83
CA ARG A 205 13.82 12.59 30.70
C ARG A 205 12.60 13.18 31.37
N SER A 206 11.43 13.01 30.75
CA SER A 206 10.12 13.29 31.35
C SER A 206 9.07 12.32 30.86
N LEU A 207 8.09 12.04 31.69
CA LEU A 207 6.88 11.35 31.23
C LEU A 207 6.11 12.24 30.26
N ALA A 208 5.50 11.64 29.25
CA ALA A 208 4.53 12.30 28.38
C ALA A 208 3.28 12.72 29.15
N GLU A 209 2.43 13.60 28.60
CA GLU A 209 1.21 14.08 29.27
C GLU A 209 0.24 12.92 29.61
N ASP A 210 0.22 11.87 28.80
CA ASP A 210 -0.59 10.66 29.02
C ASP A 210 -0.01 9.70 30.08
N ASN A 211 1.21 9.96 30.57
CA ASN A 211 1.98 9.08 31.46
C ASN A 211 2.26 7.66 30.90
N GLU A 212 2.05 7.44 29.61
CA GLU A 212 2.28 6.13 29.00
C GLU A 212 3.66 5.98 28.39
N ARG A 213 4.33 7.10 28.06
CA ARG A 213 5.65 7.10 27.42
C ARG A 213 6.67 7.89 28.26
N LEU A 214 7.91 7.39 28.27
CA LEU A 214 9.05 8.17 28.72
C LEU A 214 9.71 8.83 27.50
N ILE A 215 9.82 10.15 27.53
CA ILE A 215 10.48 10.92 26.47
C ILE A 215 11.89 11.29 26.96
N THR A 216 12.86 10.95 26.16
CA THR A 216 14.28 11.27 26.43
C THR A 216 14.77 12.27 25.39
N ARG A 217 15.37 13.34 25.86
CA ARG A 217 16.25 14.20 25.07
C ARG A 217 17.68 13.78 25.29
N GLU A 218 18.43 13.54 24.22
CA GLU A 218 19.83 13.15 24.27
C GLU A 218 20.70 14.18 23.55
N ILE A 219 21.66 14.75 24.26
CA ILE A 219 22.62 15.73 23.75
C ILE A 219 24.01 15.11 23.81
N ILE A 220 24.61 14.83 22.66
CA ILE A 220 25.98 14.28 22.59
C ILE A 220 26.91 15.41 22.19
N THR A 221 27.97 15.58 23.01
CA THR A 221 28.95 16.64 22.83
C THR A 221 30.34 16.03 22.64
N HIS A 222 31.02 16.49 21.61
CA HIS A 222 32.43 16.19 21.38
C HIS A 222 33.30 17.29 22.04
N SER A 223 34.30 16.93 22.81
CA SER A 223 35.12 17.86 23.60
C SER A 223 35.75 19.01 22.82
N GLU A 224 36.08 18.80 21.54
CA GLU A 224 36.71 19.82 20.67
C GLU A 224 35.70 20.49 19.70
N LYS A 225 34.63 19.79 19.32
CA LYS A 225 33.72 20.23 18.25
C LYS A 225 32.39 20.82 18.76
N GLY A 226 32.12 20.67 20.07
CA GLY A 226 30.83 21.05 20.66
C GLY A 226 29.74 20.02 20.42
N VAL A 227 28.48 20.45 20.48
CA VAL A 227 27.32 19.56 20.32
C VAL A 227 27.29 18.95 18.92
N VAL A 228 27.25 17.64 18.86
CA VAL A 228 27.21 16.85 17.62
C VAL A 228 25.82 16.23 17.35
N VAL A 229 25.05 15.97 18.42
CA VAL A 229 23.68 15.47 18.37
C VAL A 229 22.84 16.20 19.42
N ASP A 230 21.61 16.55 19.09
CA ASP A 230 20.54 16.99 20.00
C ASP A 230 19.25 16.38 19.46
N GLN A 231 18.76 15.30 20.08
CA GLN A 231 17.70 14.46 19.56
C GLN A 231 16.72 14.06 20.65
N PHE A 232 15.50 13.71 20.21
CA PHE A 232 14.41 13.25 21.07
C PHE A 232 13.93 11.89 20.62
N TYR A 233 13.63 11.02 21.60
CA TYR A 233 13.02 9.72 21.38
C TYR A 233 12.08 9.37 22.52
N ALA A 234 11.21 8.41 22.32
CA ALA A 234 10.24 8.01 23.31
C ALA A 234 10.01 6.49 23.28
N GLU A 235 9.71 5.95 24.44
CA GLU A 235 9.47 4.53 24.65
C GLU A 235 8.20 4.36 25.49
N ARG A 236 7.34 3.42 25.10
CA ARG A 236 6.11 3.13 25.84
C ARG A 236 6.43 2.27 27.06
N LEU A 237 5.90 2.69 28.20
CA LEU A 237 6.12 2.04 29.49
C LEU A 237 5.00 1.03 29.77
N TYR A 238 5.17 -0.18 29.32
CA TYR A 238 4.22 -1.25 29.56
C TYR A 238 4.33 -1.85 30.95
N THR A 239 3.19 -2.10 31.61
CA THR A 239 3.10 -3.02 32.74
C THR A 239 2.92 -4.47 32.23
N LYS A 240 3.10 -5.46 33.12
CA LYS A 240 2.89 -6.87 32.77
C LYS A 240 1.45 -7.13 32.32
N GLU A 241 0.48 -6.51 32.99
CA GLU A 241 -0.95 -6.63 32.68
C GLU A 241 -1.28 -6.04 31.31
N GLN A 242 -0.74 -4.86 31.01
CA GLN A 242 -0.93 -4.20 29.70
C GLN A 242 -0.34 -5.04 28.57
N LEU A 243 0.89 -5.58 28.76
CA LEU A 243 1.51 -6.46 27.76
C LEU A 243 0.74 -7.75 27.57
N THR A 244 0.28 -8.38 28.67
CA THR A 244 -0.55 -9.59 28.58
C THR A 244 -1.79 -9.31 27.74
N ALA A 245 -2.55 -8.26 28.07
CA ALA A 245 -3.76 -7.89 27.33
C ALA A 245 -3.47 -7.57 25.85
N LEU A 246 -2.36 -6.90 25.56
CA LEU A 246 -1.96 -6.57 24.19
C LEU A 246 -1.61 -7.81 23.37
N ILE A 247 -0.87 -8.74 23.96
CA ILE A 247 -0.44 -10.00 23.35
C ILE A 247 -1.64 -10.93 23.11
N GLU A 248 -2.54 -11.04 24.09
CA GLU A 248 -3.78 -11.81 23.97
C GLU A 248 -4.72 -11.22 22.90
N ARG A 249 -4.77 -9.87 22.77
CA ARG A 249 -5.51 -9.20 21.70
C ARG A 249 -4.97 -9.53 20.30
N ALA A 250 -3.69 -9.88 20.17
CA ALA A 250 -3.07 -10.34 18.95
C ALA A 250 -3.15 -11.88 18.76
N ASP A 251 -4.12 -12.54 19.40
CA ASP A 251 -4.45 -13.97 19.33
C ASP A 251 -3.39 -14.92 19.92
N PHE A 252 -2.37 -14.42 20.64
CA PHE A 252 -1.43 -15.27 21.34
C PHE A 252 -2.03 -15.87 22.61
N GLN A 253 -1.55 -17.04 22.98
CA GLN A 253 -1.96 -17.75 24.19
C GLN A 253 -0.74 -18.06 25.08
N GLU A 254 -1.02 -18.51 26.30
CA GLU A 254 0.02 -18.92 27.25
C GLU A 254 1.12 -17.87 27.49
N VAL A 255 0.74 -16.63 27.74
CA VAL A 255 1.70 -15.56 28.07
C VAL A 255 2.40 -15.91 29.40
N ARG A 256 3.73 -16.08 29.35
CA ARG A 256 4.54 -16.45 30.52
C ARG A 256 5.68 -15.48 30.70
N PHE A 257 5.84 -14.95 31.92
CA PHE A 257 6.99 -14.14 32.31
C PHE A 257 8.04 -15.03 32.96
N HIS A 258 9.29 -14.92 32.47
CA HIS A 258 10.42 -15.76 32.88
C HIS A 258 11.37 -15.09 33.89
N GLY A 259 10.90 -14.04 34.55
CA GLY A 259 11.66 -13.26 35.53
C GLY A 259 12.11 -11.91 34.99
N ASN A 260 12.81 -11.17 35.83
CA ASN A 260 13.38 -9.87 35.50
C ASN A 260 14.88 -10.03 35.20
N THR A 261 15.34 -9.39 34.14
CA THR A 261 16.77 -9.29 33.83
C THR A 261 17.25 -7.93 34.30
N LYS A 262 18.27 -7.93 35.18
CA LYS A 262 18.97 -6.72 35.57
C LYS A 262 20.31 -6.66 34.83
N THR A 263 20.52 -5.56 34.10
CA THR A 263 21.80 -5.28 33.46
C THR A 263 22.61 -4.34 34.35
N GLU A 264 23.88 -4.60 34.52
CA GLU A 264 24.78 -3.75 35.28
C GLU A 264 25.82 -3.14 34.34
N SER A 265 26.04 -1.84 34.44
CA SER A 265 27.06 -1.16 33.67
C SER A 265 28.44 -1.33 34.35
N LEU A 266 29.46 -1.60 33.53
CA LEU A 266 30.85 -1.64 34.00
C LEU A 266 31.48 -0.25 34.18
N ARG A 267 30.88 0.76 33.53
CA ARG A 267 31.32 2.16 33.54
C ARG A 267 30.48 3.03 34.47
N ASP A 268 29.61 2.43 35.29
CA ASP A 268 28.60 3.16 36.07
C ASP A 268 27.71 4.02 35.19
N GLN A 269 27.41 3.50 33.99
CA GLN A 269 26.57 4.13 32.98
C GLN A 269 25.10 4.14 33.41
N ASP A 270 24.39 5.22 33.10
CA ASP A 270 22.93 5.24 33.17
C ASP A 270 22.34 4.40 32.06
N LEU A 271 21.92 3.20 32.39
CA LEU A 271 21.36 2.23 31.43
C LEU A 271 19.91 2.52 31.04
N GLY A 272 19.23 3.48 31.71
CA GLY A 272 17.84 3.86 31.39
C GLY A 272 16.91 2.66 31.29
N MET A 273 16.27 2.48 30.14
CA MET A 273 15.33 1.40 29.87
C MET A 273 15.97 0.00 29.90
N MET A 274 17.29 -0.11 29.77
CA MET A 274 18.00 -1.38 29.79
C MET A 274 18.34 -1.87 31.21
N GLU A 275 18.12 -1.05 32.23
CA GLU A 275 18.51 -1.39 33.61
C GLU A 275 17.71 -2.57 34.14
N GLN A 276 16.39 -2.53 33.99
CA GLN A 276 15.49 -3.60 34.45
C GLN A 276 14.46 -3.94 33.40
N ARG A 277 14.52 -5.18 32.94
CA ARG A 277 13.66 -5.72 31.87
C ARG A 277 13.04 -7.02 32.31
N PHE A 278 11.90 -7.38 31.75
CA PHE A 278 11.36 -8.71 31.86
C PHE A 278 11.33 -9.42 30.51
N ILE A 279 11.55 -10.71 30.59
CA ILE A 279 11.46 -11.61 29.45
C ILE A 279 10.11 -12.30 29.51
N LEU A 280 9.40 -12.29 28.41
CA LEU A 280 8.14 -13.02 28.28
C LEU A 280 8.11 -13.86 27.01
N THR A 281 7.34 -14.94 27.05
CA THR A 281 6.99 -15.74 25.88
C THR A 281 5.49 -15.86 25.75
N ALA A 282 5.03 -16.04 24.50
CA ALA A 282 3.67 -16.40 24.19
C ALA A 282 3.64 -17.36 23.00
N ASN A 283 2.64 -18.23 22.95
CA ASN A 283 2.49 -19.25 21.91
C ASN A 283 1.51 -18.77 20.85
N ALA A 284 1.87 -18.96 19.58
CA ALA A 284 0.97 -18.82 18.46
C ALA A 284 0.15 -20.10 18.31
N VAL A 285 -0.86 -20.28 19.19
CA VAL A 285 -1.78 -21.41 19.10
C VAL A 285 -2.72 -21.13 17.94
N LYS A 286 -2.30 -21.62 16.78
CA LYS A 286 -3.14 -21.62 15.59
C LYS A 286 -3.89 -22.96 15.61
N GLU A 287 -5.19 -22.95 15.36
CA GLU A 287 -5.92 -24.21 15.16
C GLU A 287 -5.11 -25.05 14.18
N GLN A 288 -4.56 -26.17 14.65
CA GLN A 288 -3.98 -27.13 13.75
C GLN A 288 -5.11 -27.56 12.82
N THR A 289 -5.15 -27.00 11.67
CA THR A 289 -5.75 -27.66 10.53
C THR A 289 -4.91 -28.90 10.29
N SER A 290 -5.14 -29.93 11.11
CA SER A 290 -4.72 -31.30 10.85
C SER A 290 -5.55 -31.84 9.69
N GLN A 291 -5.38 -31.23 8.57
CA GLN A 291 -5.64 -31.71 7.24
C GLN A 291 -4.55 -31.08 6.40
N LYS A 292 -3.85 -31.91 5.60
CA LYS A 292 -3.19 -31.45 4.38
C LYS A 292 -3.95 -30.22 3.90
N ASN A 293 -3.30 -29.08 3.68
CA ASN A 293 -3.86 -27.91 3.04
C ASN A 293 -4.75 -28.33 1.85
N GLN A 294 -5.95 -28.77 2.10
CA GLN A 294 -7.05 -28.51 1.21
C GLN A 294 -7.37 -27.04 1.52
N LYS A 295 -6.69 -26.14 0.77
CA LYS A 295 -7.08 -24.75 0.68
C LYS A 295 -8.60 -24.78 0.58
N LYS A 296 -9.32 -24.16 1.54
CA LYS A 296 -10.79 -24.13 1.49
C LYS A 296 -11.15 -23.57 0.12
N VAL A 297 -11.62 -24.45 -0.76
CA VAL A 297 -12.04 -24.04 -2.10
C VAL A 297 -13.22 -23.09 -1.92
N ARG A 298 -13.06 -21.85 -2.33
CA ARG A 298 -14.12 -20.85 -2.26
C ARG A 298 -15.03 -21.00 -3.47
N ASN A 299 -16.33 -20.99 -3.23
CA ASN A 299 -17.33 -20.97 -4.31
C ASN A 299 -17.47 -19.53 -4.82
N VAL A 300 -17.04 -19.29 -6.03
CA VAL A 300 -17.12 -18.00 -6.72
C VAL A 300 -18.18 -18.08 -7.79
N VAL A 301 -19.09 -17.12 -7.80
CA VAL A 301 -20.05 -16.96 -8.89
C VAL A 301 -19.61 -15.80 -9.76
N VAL A 302 -19.38 -16.05 -11.04
CA VAL A 302 -18.98 -15.04 -12.03
C VAL A 302 -20.23 -14.46 -12.68
N VAL A 303 -20.45 -13.16 -12.53
CA VAL A 303 -21.54 -12.44 -13.19
C VAL A 303 -20.98 -11.66 -14.38
N MET A 304 -21.54 -11.86 -15.56
CA MET A 304 -21.09 -11.26 -16.83
C MET A 304 -22.30 -10.76 -17.62
N GLY A 305 -22.06 -10.01 -18.70
CA GLY A 305 -23.07 -9.62 -19.68
C GLY A 305 -23.82 -10.81 -20.29
N ASP A 306 -25.01 -10.57 -20.79
CA ASP A 306 -25.88 -11.59 -21.40
C ASP A 306 -25.67 -11.66 -22.92
N PRO A 307 -25.03 -12.71 -23.46
CA PRO A 307 -24.76 -12.83 -24.89
C PRO A 307 -26.02 -12.91 -25.76
N SER A 308 -27.20 -13.18 -25.16
CA SER A 308 -28.49 -13.24 -25.88
C SER A 308 -29.16 -11.88 -26.02
N LEU A 309 -28.67 -10.86 -25.34
CA LEU A 309 -29.25 -9.52 -25.36
C LEU A 309 -28.44 -8.57 -26.25
N ARG A 310 -29.08 -7.49 -26.66
CA ARG A 310 -28.42 -6.43 -27.42
C ARG A 310 -27.47 -5.64 -26.50
N ASP A 311 -26.33 -5.26 -27.06
CA ASP A 311 -25.41 -4.33 -26.47
C ASP A 311 -25.23 -3.09 -27.37
N ALA A 312 -25.73 -1.94 -26.91
CA ALA A 312 -25.74 -0.72 -27.71
C ALA A 312 -24.34 -0.10 -27.93
N VAL A 313 -23.32 -0.53 -27.18
CA VAL A 313 -21.94 -0.06 -27.32
C VAL A 313 -21.26 -0.71 -28.53
N LYS A 314 -21.62 -1.95 -28.86
CA LYS A 314 -21.04 -2.71 -29.96
C LYS A 314 -21.57 -2.28 -31.32
N PRO A 315 -20.79 -2.33 -32.41
CA PRO A 315 -21.18 -1.89 -33.74
C PRO A 315 -22.46 -2.55 -34.26
N ASP A 316 -22.55 -3.86 -34.12
CA ASP A 316 -23.71 -4.66 -34.57
C ASP A 316 -24.72 -4.91 -33.44
N ALA A 317 -24.49 -4.32 -32.28
CA ALA A 317 -25.29 -4.46 -31.08
C ALA A 317 -25.50 -5.93 -30.62
N VAL A 318 -24.56 -6.81 -30.91
CA VAL A 318 -24.54 -8.23 -30.51
C VAL A 318 -23.13 -8.66 -30.12
N PHE A 319 -23.02 -9.71 -29.31
CA PHE A 319 -21.77 -10.36 -29.03
C PHE A 319 -21.21 -11.05 -30.28
N ASP A 320 -19.93 -10.86 -30.57
CA ASP A 320 -19.26 -11.42 -31.74
C ASP A 320 -18.29 -12.55 -31.36
N SER A 321 -17.46 -13.01 -32.33
CA SER A 321 -16.50 -14.08 -32.10
C SER A 321 -15.42 -13.71 -31.08
N ASP A 322 -15.00 -12.43 -31.03
CA ASP A 322 -13.94 -11.97 -30.11
C ASP A 322 -14.45 -11.94 -28.66
N ASP A 323 -15.74 -11.63 -28.46
CA ASP A 323 -16.38 -11.72 -27.15
C ASP A 323 -16.41 -13.14 -26.62
N PHE A 324 -16.79 -14.11 -27.48
CA PHE A 324 -16.80 -15.52 -27.09
C PHE A 324 -15.39 -16.08 -26.83
N ASP A 325 -14.38 -15.69 -27.63
CA ASP A 325 -12.97 -16.04 -27.38
C ASP A 325 -12.50 -15.47 -26.03
N THR A 326 -12.89 -14.24 -25.71
CA THR A 326 -12.58 -13.58 -24.43
C THR A 326 -13.20 -14.33 -23.25
N ILE A 327 -14.46 -14.76 -23.37
CA ILE A 327 -15.13 -15.58 -22.34
C ILE A 327 -14.43 -16.94 -22.19
N GLU A 328 -14.05 -17.59 -23.28
CA GLU A 328 -13.34 -18.88 -23.25
C GLU A 328 -11.99 -18.74 -22.51
N LYS A 329 -11.21 -17.71 -22.83
CA LYS A 329 -9.92 -17.41 -22.14
C LYS A 329 -10.11 -17.06 -20.67
N LEU A 330 -11.21 -16.36 -20.32
CA LEU A 330 -11.56 -16.12 -18.92
C LEU A 330 -11.77 -17.45 -18.17
N VAL A 331 -12.58 -18.33 -18.73
CA VAL A 331 -12.88 -19.65 -18.13
C VAL A 331 -11.60 -20.46 -17.96
N GLU A 332 -10.74 -20.50 -19.00
CA GLU A 332 -9.43 -21.18 -18.93
C GLU A 332 -8.52 -20.60 -17.83
N ALA A 333 -8.47 -19.27 -17.71
CA ALA A 333 -7.64 -18.59 -16.71
C ALA A 333 -8.15 -18.83 -15.28
N LEU A 334 -9.47 -18.75 -15.07
CA LEU A 334 -10.08 -19.01 -13.76
C LEU A 334 -9.89 -20.47 -13.34
N ASN A 335 -9.98 -21.43 -14.27
CA ASN A 335 -9.78 -22.85 -13.98
C ASN A 335 -8.34 -23.21 -13.54
N LYS A 336 -7.35 -22.32 -13.73
CA LYS A 336 -5.99 -22.48 -13.21
C LYS A 336 -5.86 -22.10 -11.73
N LEU A 337 -6.90 -21.51 -11.14
CA LEU A 337 -6.92 -21.06 -9.75
C LEU A 337 -7.43 -22.18 -8.83
N ASP A 338 -6.56 -23.06 -8.38
CA ASP A 338 -6.88 -24.25 -7.57
C ASP A 338 -7.65 -23.99 -6.27
N ASN A 339 -7.66 -22.74 -5.80
CA ASN A 339 -8.31 -22.33 -4.53
C ASN A 339 -9.77 -21.93 -4.69
N TYR A 340 -10.28 -21.95 -5.92
CA TYR A 340 -11.59 -21.44 -6.28
C TYR A 340 -12.35 -22.45 -7.12
N LYS A 341 -13.67 -22.49 -6.94
CA LYS A 341 -14.61 -23.16 -7.80
C LYS A 341 -15.54 -22.12 -8.39
N PHE A 342 -15.73 -22.15 -9.70
CA PHE A 342 -16.46 -21.11 -10.42
C PHE A 342 -17.77 -21.64 -10.98
N ASP A 343 -18.85 -20.89 -10.76
CA ASP A 343 -20.14 -21.02 -11.44
C ASP A 343 -20.40 -19.69 -12.19
N TYR A 344 -21.11 -19.72 -13.32
CA TYR A 344 -21.26 -18.57 -14.19
C TYR A 344 -22.72 -18.18 -14.35
N LEU A 345 -23.03 -16.88 -14.20
CA LEU A 345 -24.35 -16.28 -14.40
C LEU A 345 -24.26 -15.19 -15.47
N ASN A 346 -24.81 -15.48 -16.65
CA ASN A 346 -24.87 -14.57 -17.79
C ASN A 346 -26.26 -14.52 -18.44
N ASN A 347 -27.30 -15.01 -17.78
CA ASN A 347 -28.69 -14.87 -18.23
C ASN A 347 -29.41 -13.81 -17.41
N HIS A 348 -29.51 -12.61 -17.93
CA HIS A 348 -30.10 -11.49 -17.20
C HIS A 348 -31.61 -11.58 -16.97
N LYS A 349 -32.31 -12.47 -17.69
CA LYS A 349 -33.74 -12.71 -17.45
C LYS A 349 -33.99 -13.42 -16.12
N THR A 350 -33.04 -14.26 -15.68
CA THR A 350 -33.16 -15.02 -14.44
C THR A 350 -32.16 -14.53 -13.36
N LEU A 351 -31.26 -13.60 -13.69
CA LEU A 351 -30.15 -13.18 -12.83
C LEU A 351 -30.58 -12.83 -11.41
N VAL A 352 -31.70 -12.09 -11.24
CA VAL A 352 -32.20 -11.69 -9.92
C VAL A 352 -32.58 -12.92 -9.08
N SER A 353 -33.33 -13.86 -9.67
CA SER A 353 -33.72 -15.10 -8.99
C SER A 353 -32.56 -16.04 -8.74
N ASP A 354 -31.59 -16.09 -9.66
CA ASP A 354 -30.40 -16.93 -9.54
C ASP A 354 -29.50 -16.41 -8.40
N LEU A 355 -29.30 -15.09 -8.31
CA LEU A 355 -28.57 -14.48 -7.20
C LEU A 355 -29.24 -14.71 -5.84
N GLN A 356 -30.57 -14.66 -5.77
CA GLN A 356 -31.30 -15.01 -4.54
C GLN A 356 -31.08 -16.46 -4.12
N GLN A 357 -30.98 -17.40 -5.08
CA GLN A 357 -30.77 -18.82 -4.79
C GLN A 357 -29.34 -19.16 -4.31
N ILE A 358 -28.36 -18.33 -4.66
CA ILE A 358 -26.96 -18.54 -4.29
C ILE A 358 -26.52 -17.72 -3.07
N GLN A 359 -27.40 -16.92 -2.48
CA GLN A 359 -27.10 -15.99 -1.37
C GLN A 359 -26.31 -16.65 -0.23
N ASP A 360 -26.65 -17.88 0.14
CA ASP A 360 -25.99 -18.64 1.21
C ASP A 360 -24.94 -19.66 0.70
N LYS A 361 -24.70 -19.71 -0.62
CA LYS A 361 -23.85 -20.74 -1.24
C LYS A 361 -22.56 -20.16 -1.85
N ALA A 362 -22.62 -18.92 -2.34
CA ALA A 362 -21.47 -18.25 -2.89
C ALA A 362 -20.64 -17.61 -1.77
N ASP A 363 -19.35 -17.90 -1.70
CA ASP A 363 -18.43 -17.19 -0.81
C ASP A 363 -18.17 -15.76 -1.30
N ILE A 364 -18.20 -15.54 -2.64
CA ILE A 364 -18.00 -14.23 -3.27
C ILE A 364 -18.54 -14.25 -4.72
N VAL A 365 -19.02 -13.13 -5.19
CA VAL A 365 -19.33 -12.89 -6.60
C VAL A 365 -18.17 -12.16 -7.27
N LEU A 366 -17.60 -12.73 -8.33
CA LEU A 366 -16.70 -12.03 -9.25
C LEU A 366 -17.57 -11.24 -10.25
N ASN A 367 -17.71 -9.94 -9.99
CA ASN A 367 -18.53 -9.07 -10.84
C ASN A 367 -17.70 -8.56 -12.02
N LEU A 368 -17.94 -9.12 -13.19
CA LEU A 368 -17.32 -8.77 -14.47
C LEU A 368 -18.37 -8.23 -15.48
N CYS A 369 -19.52 -7.78 -14.98
CA CYS A 369 -20.62 -7.29 -15.81
C CYS A 369 -20.45 -5.78 -16.09
N ASP A 370 -19.45 -5.43 -16.88
CA ASP A 370 -19.18 -4.08 -17.35
C ASP A 370 -20.19 -3.62 -18.45
N GLU A 371 -20.88 -4.55 -19.12
CA GLU A 371 -22.01 -4.22 -19.99
C GLU A 371 -23.24 -3.68 -19.23
N GLY A 372 -23.30 -3.90 -17.91
CA GLY A 372 -24.43 -3.52 -17.07
C GLY A 372 -25.61 -4.47 -17.12
N PHE A 373 -26.58 -4.29 -16.22
CA PHE A 373 -27.78 -5.12 -16.17
C PHE A 373 -28.58 -5.02 -17.47
N ILE A 374 -28.91 -6.16 -18.08
CA ILE A 374 -29.54 -6.30 -19.41
C ILE A 374 -28.72 -5.67 -20.55
N ASN A 375 -27.41 -5.67 -20.46
CA ASN A 375 -26.44 -5.05 -21.38
C ASN A 375 -26.75 -3.56 -21.63
N ASP A 376 -27.16 -2.87 -20.60
CA ASP A 376 -27.39 -1.44 -20.61
C ASP A 376 -26.30 -0.79 -19.70
N ALA A 377 -25.28 -0.18 -20.31
CA ALA A 377 -24.16 0.44 -19.62
C ALA A 377 -24.59 1.47 -18.55
N THR A 378 -25.76 2.10 -18.72
CA THR A 378 -26.33 3.00 -17.68
C THR A 378 -26.76 2.25 -16.42
N LYS A 379 -26.78 0.93 -16.45
CA LYS A 379 -27.18 0.03 -15.37
C LYS A 379 -26.04 -0.81 -14.81
N GLU A 380 -24.80 -0.47 -15.07
CA GLU A 380 -23.63 -1.16 -14.49
C GLU A 380 -23.71 -1.19 -12.95
N LEU A 381 -24.01 -0.04 -12.33
CA LEU A 381 -24.14 0.08 -10.87
C LEU A 381 -25.30 -0.76 -10.28
N HIS A 382 -26.25 -1.25 -11.09
CA HIS A 382 -27.40 -2.02 -10.59
C HIS A 382 -26.98 -3.42 -10.13
N ILE A 383 -25.92 -4.00 -10.73
CA ILE A 383 -25.42 -5.32 -10.32
C ILE A 383 -24.86 -5.26 -8.90
N PRO A 384 -23.86 -4.41 -8.55
CA PRO A 384 -23.41 -4.32 -7.18
C PRO A 384 -24.48 -3.82 -6.21
N SER A 385 -25.44 -2.97 -6.66
CA SER A 385 -26.58 -2.58 -5.81
C SER A 385 -27.43 -3.78 -5.41
N LEU A 386 -27.73 -4.67 -6.36
CA LEU A 386 -28.48 -5.89 -6.08
C LEU A 386 -27.71 -6.83 -5.16
N LEU A 387 -26.39 -6.98 -5.35
CA LEU A 387 -25.53 -7.79 -4.49
C LEU A 387 -25.50 -7.25 -3.05
N GLU A 388 -25.42 -5.92 -2.87
CA GLU A 388 -25.50 -5.29 -1.55
C GLU A 388 -26.87 -5.50 -0.89
N MET A 389 -27.97 -5.34 -1.66
CA MET A 389 -29.34 -5.59 -1.15
C MET A 389 -29.55 -7.04 -0.72
N LEU A 390 -28.90 -8.00 -1.38
CA LEU A 390 -28.93 -9.42 -1.05
C LEU A 390 -27.85 -9.82 -0.03
N ASN A 391 -27.02 -8.90 0.42
CA ASN A 391 -25.91 -9.17 1.36
C ASN A 391 -24.90 -10.21 0.81
N ILE A 392 -24.71 -10.23 -0.51
CA ILE A 392 -23.75 -11.13 -1.18
C ILE A 392 -22.42 -10.41 -1.34
N PRO A 393 -21.31 -10.97 -0.84
CA PRO A 393 -19.97 -10.42 -1.05
C PRO A 393 -19.59 -10.42 -2.53
N TYR A 394 -18.91 -9.36 -3.01
CA TYR A 394 -18.55 -9.23 -4.42
C TYR A 394 -17.23 -8.50 -4.63
N THR A 395 -16.62 -8.63 -5.81
CA THR A 395 -15.44 -7.91 -6.27
C THR A 395 -15.78 -6.60 -6.93
N GLY A 396 -14.87 -5.64 -6.85
CA GLY A 396 -14.97 -4.36 -7.53
C GLY A 396 -15.67 -3.28 -6.72
N SER A 397 -15.85 -2.14 -7.36
CA SER A 397 -16.30 -0.92 -6.70
C SER A 397 -17.79 -0.94 -6.36
N ASN A 398 -18.16 -0.16 -5.34
CA ASN A 398 -19.53 -0.03 -4.90
C ASN A 398 -20.39 0.82 -5.87
N PRO A 399 -21.73 0.79 -5.75
CA PRO A 399 -22.63 1.53 -6.62
C PRO A 399 -22.37 3.04 -6.66
N GLN A 400 -21.97 3.65 -5.52
CA GLN A 400 -21.69 5.08 -5.45
C GLN A 400 -20.45 5.44 -6.26
N THR A 401 -19.37 4.67 -6.14
CA THR A 401 -18.14 4.88 -6.90
C THR A 401 -18.39 4.77 -8.39
N LEU A 402 -19.15 3.76 -8.84
CA LEU A 402 -19.57 3.62 -10.24
C LEU A 402 -20.37 4.83 -10.73
N ALA A 403 -21.36 5.29 -9.94
CA ALA A 403 -22.17 6.46 -10.28
C ALA A 403 -21.32 7.74 -10.41
N TYR A 404 -20.34 7.95 -9.53
CA TYR A 404 -19.46 9.12 -9.60
C TYR A 404 -18.57 9.09 -10.84
N CYS A 405 -18.00 7.92 -11.17
CA CYS A 405 -17.09 7.78 -12.29
C CYS A 405 -17.79 7.78 -13.65
N TYR A 406 -19.06 7.40 -13.70
CA TYR A 406 -19.87 7.42 -14.90
C TYR A 406 -20.21 8.85 -15.40
N ASP A 407 -20.21 9.85 -14.50
CA ASP A 407 -20.40 11.27 -14.82
C ASP A 407 -19.04 11.98 -14.90
N LYS A 408 -18.62 12.33 -16.14
CA LYS A 408 -17.31 12.94 -16.42
C LYS A 408 -17.15 14.32 -15.76
N SER A 409 -18.22 15.09 -15.67
CA SER A 409 -18.17 16.41 -15.01
C SER A 409 -18.08 16.28 -13.49
N LEU A 410 -18.76 15.29 -12.91
CA LEU A 410 -18.72 15.04 -11.46
C LEU A 410 -17.34 14.57 -11.01
N ILE A 411 -16.75 13.59 -11.72
CA ILE A 411 -15.42 13.08 -11.38
C ILE A 411 -14.34 14.15 -11.48
N ARG A 412 -14.44 15.07 -12.44
CA ARG A 412 -13.59 16.25 -12.58
C ARG A 412 -13.72 17.18 -11.36
N GLY A 413 -14.95 17.43 -10.91
CA GLY A 413 -15.22 18.23 -9.71
C GLY A 413 -14.60 17.61 -8.46
N ILE A 414 -14.72 16.29 -8.29
CA ILE A 414 -14.10 15.55 -7.19
C ILE A 414 -12.55 15.62 -7.29
N ALA A 415 -11.98 15.46 -8.48
CA ALA A 415 -10.54 15.57 -8.71
C ALA A 415 -10.02 16.96 -8.32
N THR A 416 -10.73 18.03 -8.73
CA THR A 416 -10.39 19.42 -8.39
C THR A 416 -10.46 19.65 -6.88
N GLU A 417 -11.47 19.14 -6.20
CA GLU A 417 -11.63 19.24 -4.74
C GLU A 417 -10.43 18.66 -3.98
N VAL A 418 -9.78 17.66 -4.54
CA VAL A 418 -8.59 17.04 -3.94
C VAL A 418 -7.28 17.44 -4.65
N ASP A 419 -7.21 18.59 -5.29
CA ASP A 419 -6.03 19.14 -5.99
C ASP A 419 -5.42 18.17 -7.02
N VAL A 420 -6.24 17.40 -7.70
CA VAL A 420 -5.82 16.57 -8.84
C VAL A 420 -6.08 17.32 -10.13
N PRO A 421 -5.04 17.55 -10.96
CA PRO A 421 -5.17 18.35 -12.15
C PRO A 421 -6.10 17.74 -13.20
N VAL A 422 -7.01 18.53 -13.74
CA VAL A 422 -7.91 18.19 -14.85
C VAL A 422 -7.71 19.19 -15.99
N ALA A 423 -8.11 18.85 -17.21
CA ALA A 423 -8.12 19.77 -18.33
C ALA A 423 -9.12 20.92 -18.11
N ASP A 424 -8.94 22.06 -18.73
CA ASP A 424 -9.94 23.12 -18.72
C ASP A 424 -11.20 22.66 -19.47
N ALA A 425 -12.37 22.87 -18.89
CA ALA A 425 -13.60 22.38 -19.48
C ALA A 425 -14.83 23.14 -19.00
N PHE A 426 -15.91 22.94 -19.74
CA PHE A 426 -17.26 23.37 -19.33
C PHE A 426 -18.29 22.36 -19.84
N VAL A 427 -19.47 22.36 -19.24
CA VAL A 427 -20.59 21.47 -19.58
C VAL A 427 -21.66 22.29 -20.27
N ILE A 428 -22.16 21.80 -21.40
CA ILE A 428 -23.31 22.40 -22.10
C ILE A 428 -24.56 21.60 -21.75
N THR A 429 -25.58 22.29 -21.25
CA THR A 429 -26.93 21.79 -21.07
C THR A 429 -27.84 22.20 -22.23
N GLU A 430 -29.13 21.80 -22.22
CA GLU A 430 -30.09 22.01 -23.31
C GLU A 430 -30.24 23.49 -23.72
N ASN A 431 -30.13 24.41 -22.78
CA ASN A 431 -30.42 25.83 -22.96
C ASN A 431 -29.21 26.77 -23.01
N GLU A 432 -27.98 26.24 -22.94
CA GLU A 432 -26.78 27.08 -22.92
C GLU A 432 -26.32 27.47 -24.30
N LYS A 433 -25.86 28.72 -24.44
CA LYS A 433 -25.40 29.29 -25.69
C LYS A 433 -23.87 29.13 -25.81
N LEU A 434 -23.41 28.69 -26.97
CA LEU A 434 -21.98 28.48 -27.30
C LEU A 434 -21.11 29.75 -27.30
N PHE A 435 -21.66 30.93 -27.05
CA PHE A 435 -20.96 32.22 -27.22
C PHE A 435 -20.03 32.62 -26.08
N GLU A 436 -19.97 31.85 -25.00
CA GLU A 436 -19.14 32.14 -23.82
C GLU A 436 -18.04 31.08 -23.61
N LEU A 437 -17.45 30.59 -24.70
CA LEU A 437 -16.36 29.63 -24.65
C LEU A 437 -15.09 30.25 -24.05
N ASN A 438 -14.72 29.84 -22.86
CA ASN A 438 -13.48 30.26 -22.19
C ASN A 438 -12.32 29.24 -22.37
N VAL A 439 -12.49 28.20 -23.19
CA VAL A 439 -11.47 27.20 -23.45
C VAL A 439 -10.89 27.41 -24.86
N PRO A 440 -9.57 27.54 -25.02
CA PRO A 440 -8.94 27.76 -26.32
C PRO A 440 -9.00 26.49 -27.17
N PHE A 441 -9.16 26.68 -28.49
CA PHE A 441 -9.06 25.58 -29.46
C PHE A 441 -7.63 25.05 -29.57
N PRO A 442 -7.44 23.74 -29.88
CA PRO A 442 -8.47 22.74 -30.15
C PRO A 442 -9.16 22.23 -28.88
N VAL A 443 -10.44 21.87 -29.01
CA VAL A 443 -11.25 21.27 -27.94
C VAL A 443 -11.80 19.91 -28.37
N ILE A 444 -12.22 19.10 -27.40
CA ILE A 444 -12.93 17.85 -27.64
C ILE A 444 -14.31 17.89 -26.97
N ALA A 445 -15.37 17.55 -27.73
CA ALA A 445 -16.73 17.41 -27.21
C ALA A 445 -17.02 15.94 -26.92
N LYS A 446 -17.52 15.66 -25.72
CA LYS A 446 -17.83 14.29 -25.24
C LYS A 446 -19.22 14.21 -24.64
N PRO A 447 -19.95 13.10 -24.81
CA PRO A 447 -21.09 12.82 -23.93
C PRO A 447 -20.63 12.89 -22.48
N ASN A 448 -21.36 13.60 -21.61
CA ASN A 448 -20.95 13.75 -20.20
C ASN A 448 -21.05 12.41 -19.44
N PHE A 449 -21.97 11.54 -19.84
CA PHE A 449 -22.18 10.23 -19.27
C PHE A 449 -21.70 9.14 -20.22
N GLY A 450 -21.16 8.07 -19.68
CA GLY A 450 -20.76 6.89 -20.43
C GLY A 450 -19.28 6.55 -20.27
N ASP A 451 -18.97 5.33 -20.66
CA ASP A 451 -17.64 4.71 -20.66
C ASP A 451 -17.29 4.17 -22.06
N SER A 452 -16.26 3.31 -22.14
CA SER A 452 -15.84 2.60 -23.39
C SER A 452 -15.64 3.50 -24.61
N SER A 453 -15.40 4.80 -24.42
CA SER A 453 -15.31 5.84 -25.47
C SER A 453 -16.56 5.94 -26.36
N PHE A 454 -17.72 5.43 -25.91
CA PHE A 454 -18.94 5.45 -26.70
C PHE A 454 -19.37 6.88 -27.05
N GLY A 455 -19.47 7.17 -28.36
CA GLY A 455 -19.76 8.51 -28.86
C GLY A 455 -18.57 9.46 -28.93
N ILE A 456 -17.35 8.99 -28.71
CA ILE A 456 -16.12 9.77 -28.85
C ILE A 456 -15.34 9.26 -30.07
N THR A 457 -15.30 10.05 -31.13
CA THR A 457 -14.62 9.74 -32.40
C THR A 457 -13.67 10.86 -32.78
N LYS A 458 -12.87 10.68 -33.82
CA LYS A 458 -12.02 11.75 -34.40
C LYS A 458 -12.79 13.04 -34.68
N ASN A 459 -14.06 12.92 -35.05
CA ASN A 459 -14.91 14.06 -35.37
C ASN A 459 -15.41 14.85 -34.13
N ASN A 460 -15.05 14.41 -32.94
CA ASN A 460 -15.35 15.14 -31.71
C ASN A 460 -14.26 16.15 -31.34
N VAL A 461 -13.08 16.07 -31.96
CA VAL A 461 -12.04 17.09 -31.86
C VAL A 461 -12.37 18.25 -32.80
N ALA A 462 -12.39 19.46 -32.28
CA ALA A 462 -12.77 20.66 -33.01
C ALA A 462 -11.66 21.73 -32.93
N HIS A 463 -11.34 22.34 -34.06
CA HIS A 463 -10.36 23.42 -34.18
C HIS A 463 -11.04 24.78 -34.42
N SER A 464 -12.35 24.79 -34.62
CA SER A 464 -13.16 25.99 -34.80
C SER A 464 -14.53 25.86 -34.15
N VAL A 465 -15.25 26.98 -34.07
CA VAL A 465 -16.62 27.01 -33.53
C VAL A 465 -17.59 26.19 -34.39
N GLU A 466 -17.39 26.21 -35.71
CA GLU A 466 -18.21 25.47 -36.67
C GLU A 466 -18.03 23.96 -36.47
N GLU A 467 -16.78 23.48 -36.37
CA GLU A 467 -16.47 22.07 -36.10
C GLU A 467 -17.04 21.62 -34.74
N LEU A 468 -16.96 22.48 -33.72
CA LEU A 468 -17.54 22.21 -32.43
C LEU A 468 -19.07 22.11 -32.46
N ALA A 469 -19.72 23.02 -33.20
CA ALA A 469 -21.19 22.97 -33.39
C ALA A 469 -21.63 21.68 -34.07
N ASP A 470 -20.86 21.23 -35.07
CA ASP A 470 -21.12 19.96 -35.75
C ASP A 470 -20.89 18.74 -34.82
N ALA A 471 -19.86 18.76 -33.99
CA ALA A 471 -19.63 17.72 -33.00
C ALA A 471 -20.77 17.64 -31.97
N ILE A 472 -21.22 18.76 -31.45
CA ILE A 472 -22.36 18.86 -30.53
C ILE A 472 -23.64 18.35 -31.19
N TYR A 473 -23.88 18.73 -32.44
CA TYR A 473 -25.07 18.26 -33.18
C TYR A 473 -25.07 16.73 -33.31
N ARG A 474 -23.92 16.11 -33.66
CA ARG A 474 -23.79 14.64 -33.76
C ARG A 474 -24.09 13.95 -32.44
N ILE A 475 -23.49 14.46 -31.34
CA ILE A 475 -23.73 13.90 -30.00
C ILE A 475 -25.19 14.01 -29.61
N ARG A 476 -25.84 15.18 -29.81
CA ARG A 476 -27.25 15.38 -29.50
C ARG A 476 -28.17 14.50 -30.33
N LYS A 477 -27.85 14.29 -31.61
CA LYS A 477 -28.59 13.39 -32.48
C LYS A 477 -28.51 11.93 -32.01
N GLN A 478 -27.38 11.50 -31.47
CA GLN A 478 -27.15 10.13 -31.02
C GLN A 478 -27.73 9.87 -29.62
N PHE A 479 -27.50 10.79 -28.67
CA PHE A 479 -27.80 10.60 -27.25
C PHE A 479 -29.03 11.38 -26.76
N GLY A 480 -29.58 12.28 -27.55
CA GLY A 480 -30.69 13.15 -27.20
C GLY A 480 -30.27 14.57 -26.77
N TYR A 481 -31.17 15.51 -27.06
CA TYR A 481 -30.87 16.95 -26.86
C TYR A 481 -30.77 17.35 -25.39
N ALA A 482 -31.46 16.66 -24.50
CA ALA A 482 -31.45 16.94 -23.06
C ALA A 482 -30.18 16.44 -22.32
N LYS A 483 -29.34 15.65 -22.98
CA LYS A 483 -28.14 15.09 -22.35
C LYS A 483 -27.04 16.13 -22.32
N PRO A 484 -26.37 16.35 -21.15
CA PRO A 484 -25.22 17.25 -21.03
C PRO A 484 -24.05 16.78 -21.90
N ILE A 485 -23.31 17.74 -22.45
CA ILE A 485 -22.10 17.52 -23.22
C ILE A 485 -20.95 18.22 -22.53
N LEU A 486 -19.87 17.49 -22.26
CA LEU A 486 -18.63 18.02 -21.75
C LEU A 486 -17.75 18.48 -22.90
N ILE A 487 -17.24 19.72 -22.84
CA ILE A 487 -16.27 20.26 -23.77
C ILE A 487 -14.99 20.53 -23.00
N GLU A 488 -13.91 19.94 -23.43
CA GLU A 488 -12.60 20.04 -22.77
C GLU A 488 -11.52 20.54 -23.72
N GLU A 489 -10.49 21.16 -23.17
CA GLU A 489 -9.21 21.37 -23.86
C GLU A 489 -8.74 20.03 -24.45
N PHE A 490 -8.38 20.04 -25.74
CA PHE A 490 -7.80 18.86 -26.36
C PHE A 490 -6.32 18.74 -26.04
N LEU A 491 -5.98 17.88 -25.11
CA LEU A 491 -4.61 17.64 -24.67
C LEU A 491 -3.80 16.91 -25.76
N THR A 492 -2.57 17.34 -26.01
CA THR A 492 -1.75 16.86 -27.15
C THR A 492 -0.57 16.00 -26.76
N GLY A 493 -0.27 15.86 -25.48
CA GLY A 493 0.82 15.02 -24.98
C GLY A 493 0.47 13.54 -24.92
N ALA A 494 1.35 12.75 -24.29
CA ALA A 494 1.21 11.32 -24.10
C ALA A 494 -0.09 10.97 -23.37
N GLU A 495 -0.78 9.94 -23.85
CA GLU A 495 -1.94 9.35 -23.21
C GLU A 495 -1.49 8.12 -22.39
N LEU A 496 -1.77 8.14 -21.09
CA LEU A 496 -1.16 7.24 -20.11
C LEU A 496 -2.26 6.56 -19.30
N SER A 497 -2.04 5.30 -18.98
CA SER A 497 -2.93 4.56 -18.09
C SER A 497 -2.15 3.93 -16.93
N ILE A 498 -2.71 3.98 -15.73
CA ILE A 498 -2.16 3.38 -14.52
C ILE A 498 -3.22 2.50 -13.85
N GLY A 499 -2.86 1.24 -13.60
CA GLY A 499 -3.70 0.25 -12.91
C GLY A 499 -3.31 0.13 -11.44
N ILE A 500 -4.31 -0.13 -10.61
CA ILE A 500 -4.12 -0.45 -9.18
C ILE A 500 -4.93 -1.70 -8.89
N ILE A 501 -4.29 -2.72 -8.29
CA ILE A 501 -4.96 -3.93 -7.77
C ILE A 501 -4.79 -3.94 -6.26
N GLY A 502 -5.89 -4.05 -5.52
CA GLY A 502 -5.92 -4.04 -4.06
C GLY A 502 -6.89 -3.04 -3.47
N ASN A 503 -6.70 -2.70 -2.22
CA ASN A 503 -7.51 -1.76 -1.45
C ASN A 503 -6.64 -0.68 -0.81
N THR A 504 -7.24 0.32 -0.16
CA THR A 504 -6.53 1.48 0.39
C THR A 504 -5.34 1.10 1.28
N GLU A 505 -5.48 0.05 2.09
CA GLU A 505 -4.45 -0.37 3.05
C GLU A 505 -3.38 -1.27 2.43
N LYS A 506 -3.75 -2.02 1.39
CA LYS A 506 -2.84 -2.94 0.69
C LYS A 506 -3.16 -2.98 -0.79
N HIS A 507 -2.29 -2.44 -1.60
CA HIS A 507 -2.44 -2.40 -3.05
C HIS A 507 -1.11 -2.54 -3.77
N THR A 508 -1.20 -2.91 -5.03
CA THR A 508 -0.11 -2.92 -6.00
C THR A 508 -0.43 -1.91 -7.08
N VAL A 509 0.46 -0.95 -7.29
CA VAL A 509 0.42 -0.05 -8.44
C VAL A 509 1.15 -0.74 -9.58
N LEU A 510 0.47 -0.91 -10.70
CA LEU A 510 1.02 -1.55 -11.90
C LEU A 510 1.87 -0.56 -12.71
N PRO A 511 2.79 -1.04 -13.57
CA PRO A 511 3.54 -0.18 -14.46
C PRO A 511 2.63 0.64 -15.37
N ILE A 512 3.02 1.89 -15.60
CA ILE A 512 2.27 2.79 -16.48
C ILE A 512 2.47 2.38 -17.93
N ILE A 513 1.40 2.36 -18.70
CA ILE A 513 1.43 2.18 -20.15
C ILE A 513 1.05 3.47 -20.86
N GLU A 514 1.52 3.60 -22.09
CA GLU A 514 1.28 4.73 -22.99
C GLU A 514 0.64 4.23 -24.28
N GLU A 515 -0.30 4.98 -24.82
CA GLU A 515 -0.83 4.75 -26.16
C GLU A 515 0.14 5.32 -27.21
N ASP A 516 0.77 4.44 -27.99
CA ASP A 516 1.68 4.80 -29.07
C ASP A 516 0.91 5.17 -30.34
N TYR A 517 0.97 6.43 -30.69
CA TYR A 517 0.37 7.01 -31.90
C TYR A 517 1.36 7.16 -33.07
N SER A 518 2.56 6.57 -33.00
CA SER A 518 3.63 6.77 -33.99
C SER A 518 3.25 6.30 -35.40
N ASN A 519 2.37 5.31 -35.51
CA ASN A 519 1.87 4.77 -36.78
C ASN A 519 0.57 5.41 -37.26
N LEU A 520 0.00 6.34 -36.48
CA LEU A 520 -1.23 7.04 -36.88
C LEU A 520 -0.90 8.14 -37.92
N PRO A 521 -1.65 8.26 -39.01
CA PRO A 521 -1.46 9.34 -39.97
C PRO A 521 -1.54 10.73 -39.33
N ASP A 522 -0.62 11.63 -39.69
CA ASP A 522 -0.44 12.97 -39.06
C ASP A 522 -1.70 13.87 -39.10
N HIS A 523 -2.57 13.67 -40.10
CA HIS A 523 -3.80 14.45 -40.24
C HIS A 523 -4.94 13.98 -39.29
N LEU A 524 -4.75 12.88 -38.58
CA LEU A 524 -5.72 12.37 -37.66
C LEU A 524 -5.40 12.82 -36.22
N PRO A 525 -6.42 13.23 -35.43
CA PRO A 525 -6.20 13.58 -34.04
C PRO A 525 -5.77 12.34 -33.23
N LYS A 526 -4.78 12.51 -32.38
CA LYS A 526 -4.26 11.43 -31.53
C LYS A 526 -5.20 11.18 -30.35
N ILE A 527 -6.18 10.29 -30.53
CA ILE A 527 -7.16 9.89 -29.49
C ILE A 527 -7.37 8.37 -29.51
N CYS A 528 -7.55 7.77 -28.34
CA CYS A 528 -8.04 6.40 -28.17
C CYS A 528 -9.58 6.41 -28.02
N GLY A 529 -10.24 6.73 -29.14
CA GLY A 529 -11.71 6.86 -29.22
C GLY A 529 -12.41 5.54 -29.55
N TYR A 530 -13.71 5.65 -29.86
CA TYR A 530 -14.56 4.52 -30.25
C TYR A 530 -14.00 3.74 -31.45
N GLU A 531 -13.43 4.45 -32.42
CA GLU A 531 -12.83 3.87 -33.64
C GLU A 531 -11.63 2.95 -33.33
N ALA A 532 -10.90 3.22 -32.26
CA ALA A 532 -9.73 2.43 -31.85
C ALA A 532 -10.13 1.13 -31.13
N LYS A 533 -11.33 1.07 -30.56
CA LYS A 533 -11.80 -0.05 -29.73
C LYS A 533 -12.78 -0.97 -30.46
N TRP A 534 -13.56 -0.41 -31.40
CA TRP A 534 -14.75 -1.10 -31.91
C TRP A 534 -14.84 -1.20 -33.44
N LEU A 535 -13.97 -0.53 -34.19
CA LEU A 535 -14.05 -0.53 -35.65
C LEU A 535 -12.81 -1.20 -36.26
N PRO A 536 -12.89 -2.49 -36.68
CA PRO A 536 -11.74 -3.25 -37.20
C PRO A 536 -11.06 -2.60 -38.41
N ASP A 537 -11.82 -1.93 -39.29
CA ASP A 537 -11.31 -1.25 -40.49
C ASP A 537 -10.80 0.16 -40.20
N SER A 538 -10.84 0.61 -38.98
CA SER A 538 -10.36 1.93 -38.59
C SER A 538 -8.83 2.02 -38.65
N PRO A 539 -8.25 3.11 -39.18
CA PRO A 539 -6.81 3.36 -39.07
C PRO A 539 -6.32 3.40 -37.62
N TYR A 540 -7.18 3.72 -36.65
CA TYR A 540 -6.85 3.73 -35.24
C TYR A 540 -6.64 2.31 -34.68
N MET A 541 -7.53 1.36 -35.00
CA MET A 541 -7.44 -0.02 -34.54
C MET A 541 -6.10 -0.66 -34.96
N ASN A 542 -5.65 -0.34 -36.18
CA ASN A 542 -4.43 -0.93 -36.73
C ASN A 542 -3.14 -0.20 -36.31
N ALA A 543 -3.25 1.08 -35.96
CA ALA A 543 -2.08 1.93 -35.68
C ALA A 543 -1.74 2.01 -34.19
N LEU A 544 -2.74 1.98 -33.31
CA LEU A 544 -2.52 2.16 -31.87
C LEU A 544 -1.97 0.90 -31.22
N LYS A 545 -1.01 1.11 -30.31
CA LYS A 545 -0.46 0.05 -29.45
C LYS A 545 -0.23 0.60 -28.07
N SER A 546 -0.66 -0.14 -27.06
CA SER A 546 -0.27 0.18 -25.69
C SER A 546 1.13 -0.38 -25.42
N ILE A 547 2.06 0.49 -25.03
CA ILE A 547 3.47 0.19 -24.77
C ILE A 547 3.84 0.62 -23.34
N PRO A 548 4.95 0.14 -22.76
CA PRO A 548 5.46 0.68 -21.50
C PRO A 548 5.74 2.19 -21.65
N ALA A 549 5.23 2.98 -20.71
CA ALA A 549 5.38 4.44 -20.79
C ALA A 549 6.84 4.88 -20.65
N SER A 550 7.26 5.85 -21.50
CA SER A 550 8.58 6.49 -21.43
C SER A 550 8.44 7.93 -20.93
N ILE A 551 8.31 8.09 -19.62
CA ILE A 551 8.07 9.38 -18.95
C ILE A 551 9.14 9.68 -17.90
N PRO A 552 9.38 10.97 -17.58
CA PRO A 552 10.30 11.33 -16.51
C PRO A 552 9.87 10.78 -15.13
N PRO A 553 10.82 10.39 -14.25
CA PRO A 553 10.49 9.82 -12.94
C PRO A 553 9.61 10.71 -12.05
N HIS A 554 9.74 12.04 -12.16
CA HIS A 554 8.89 12.95 -11.40
C HIS A 554 7.43 12.94 -11.90
N THR A 555 7.21 12.77 -13.20
CA THR A 555 5.87 12.64 -13.81
C THR A 555 5.24 11.34 -13.37
N GLU A 556 5.99 10.24 -13.39
CA GLU A 556 5.55 8.94 -12.89
C GLU A 556 5.10 9.02 -11.42
N GLN A 557 5.94 9.59 -10.54
CA GLN A 557 5.61 9.78 -9.13
C GLN A 557 4.36 10.64 -8.93
N THR A 558 4.19 11.68 -9.74
CA THR A 558 3.01 12.56 -9.71
C THR A 558 1.74 11.80 -10.09
N LEU A 559 1.79 11.00 -11.16
CA LEU A 559 0.69 10.16 -11.61
C LEU A 559 0.28 9.14 -10.54
N ILE A 560 1.24 8.44 -9.96
CA ILE A 560 1.02 7.48 -8.87
C ILE A 560 0.37 8.18 -7.68
N HIS A 561 0.93 9.30 -7.24
CA HIS A 561 0.41 10.06 -6.10
C HIS A 561 -1.04 10.49 -6.30
N HIS A 562 -1.36 11.10 -7.45
CA HIS A 562 -2.71 11.57 -7.75
C HIS A 562 -3.70 10.41 -7.93
N SER A 563 -3.29 9.31 -8.57
CA SER A 563 -4.13 8.12 -8.72
C SER A 563 -4.46 7.50 -7.37
N LEU A 564 -3.50 7.37 -6.46
CA LEU A 564 -3.74 6.85 -5.11
C LEU A 564 -4.63 7.79 -4.27
N LYS A 565 -4.49 9.11 -4.44
CA LYS A 565 -5.33 10.11 -3.78
C LYS A 565 -6.79 9.97 -4.21
N LEU A 566 -7.03 9.80 -5.52
CA LEU A 566 -8.37 9.55 -6.06
C LEU A 566 -8.90 8.17 -5.70
N PHE A 567 -8.07 7.13 -5.76
CA PHE A 567 -8.43 5.76 -5.36
C PHE A 567 -9.03 5.76 -3.94
N LYS A 568 -8.36 6.42 -3.01
CA LYS A 568 -8.84 6.56 -1.63
C LYS A 568 -10.09 7.45 -1.53
N ARG A 569 -10.12 8.62 -2.23
CA ARG A 569 -11.25 9.57 -2.14
C ARG A 569 -12.56 9.01 -2.69
N LEU A 570 -12.46 8.17 -3.71
CA LEU A 570 -13.60 7.55 -4.40
C LEU A 570 -14.03 6.22 -3.77
N ASP A 571 -13.31 5.71 -2.78
CA ASP A 571 -13.53 4.37 -2.21
C ASP A 571 -13.45 3.27 -3.28
N CYS A 572 -12.48 3.39 -4.22
CA CYS A 572 -12.24 2.33 -5.19
C CYS A 572 -11.80 1.05 -4.48
N ARG A 573 -12.24 -0.10 -4.99
CA ARG A 573 -12.06 -1.39 -4.33
C ARG A 573 -11.53 -2.43 -5.31
N ASP A 574 -10.61 -3.25 -4.82
CA ASP A 574 -10.09 -4.46 -5.42
C ASP A 574 -9.27 -4.23 -6.70
N TYR A 575 -9.74 -3.40 -7.62
CA TYR A 575 -8.99 -2.99 -8.81
C TYR A 575 -9.57 -1.69 -9.41
N CYS A 576 -8.72 -0.92 -10.10
CA CYS A 576 -9.12 0.35 -10.72
C CYS A 576 -8.09 0.76 -11.77
N ARG A 577 -8.49 1.52 -12.79
CA ARG A 577 -7.61 2.15 -13.77
C ARG A 577 -7.88 3.65 -13.84
N PHE A 578 -6.81 4.43 -13.90
CA PHE A 578 -6.82 5.88 -14.08
C PHE A 578 -6.22 6.22 -15.43
N ASP A 579 -6.95 6.94 -16.25
CA ASP A 579 -6.49 7.37 -17.56
C ASP A 579 -6.13 8.85 -17.52
N TRP A 580 -4.92 9.14 -17.98
CA TRP A 580 -4.27 10.44 -17.91
C TRP A 580 -3.81 10.91 -19.28
N ARG A 581 -3.65 12.22 -19.44
CA ARG A 581 -3.00 12.77 -20.62
C ARG A 581 -2.14 13.93 -20.22
N LEU A 582 -0.96 14.04 -20.86
CA LEU A 582 -0.09 15.17 -20.66
C LEU A 582 -0.58 16.36 -21.50
N ASN A 583 -0.48 17.56 -20.96
CA ASN A 583 -0.66 18.78 -21.74
C ASN A 583 0.61 19.11 -22.57
N SER A 584 0.60 20.21 -23.32
CA SER A 584 1.74 20.67 -24.14
C SER A 584 3.00 21.00 -23.32
N LYS A 585 2.91 21.17 -22.01
CA LYS A 585 4.02 21.40 -21.08
C LYS A 585 4.53 20.13 -20.40
N GLY A 586 3.94 18.97 -20.71
CA GLY A 586 4.25 17.69 -20.05
C GLY A 586 3.62 17.52 -18.67
N GLU A 587 2.65 18.35 -18.30
CA GLU A 587 1.93 18.23 -17.02
C GLU A 587 0.76 17.24 -17.14
N PRO A 588 0.61 16.29 -16.22
CA PRO A 588 -0.48 15.31 -16.26
C PRO A 588 -1.83 15.94 -15.92
N LYS A 589 -2.84 15.56 -16.70
CA LYS A 589 -4.25 15.90 -16.49
C LYS A 589 -5.07 14.63 -16.49
N LEU A 590 -5.95 14.47 -15.50
CA LEU A 590 -6.86 13.33 -15.42
C LEU A 590 -7.87 13.39 -16.58
N LEU A 591 -8.03 12.26 -17.28
CA LEU A 591 -9.09 12.08 -18.27
C LEU A 591 -10.33 11.41 -17.66
N GLU A 592 -10.13 10.24 -17.04
CA GLU A 592 -11.22 9.47 -16.43
C GLU A 592 -10.69 8.50 -15.36
N VAL A 593 -11.61 8.01 -14.55
CA VAL A 593 -11.39 6.94 -13.57
C VAL A 593 -12.30 5.78 -13.93
N ASN A 594 -11.70 4.60 -14.10
CA ASN A 594 -12.42 3.36 -14.40
C ASN A 594 -12.41 2.46 -13.15
N PRO A 595 -13.47 2.48 -12.33
CA PRO A 595 -13.49 1.75 -11.04
C PRO A 595 -13.68 0.23 -11.20
N ASN A 596 -14.21 -0.21 -12.36
CA ASN A 596 -14.24 -1.59 -12.83
C ASN A 596 -13.70 -1.63 -14.26
N PRO A 597 -12.38 -1.49 -14.47
CA PRO A 597 -11.81 -1.49 -15.81
C PRO A 597 -12.01 -2.83 -16.50
N GLY A 598 -12.09 -2.79 -17.85
CA GLY A 598 -12.22 -3.99 -18.65
C GLY A 598 -11.27 -5.12 -18.25
N TRP A 599 -11.83 -6.28 -18.09
CA TRP A 599 -11.19 -7.47 -17.52
C TRP A 599 -10.57 -8.42 -18.57
N CYS A 600 -10.70 -8.12 -19.86
CA CYS A 600 -10.23 -8.99 -20.94
C CYS A 600 -8.70 -9.24 -20.88
N TRP A 601 -8.32 -10.41 -21.37
CA TRP A 601 -6.96 -10.94 -21.34
C TRP A 601 -5.92 -10.07 -22.08
N ASP A 602 -6.34 -9.29 -23.03
CA ASP A 602 -5.53 -8.35 -23.84
C ASP A 602 -5.83 -6.87 -23.53
N GLY A 603 -6.64 -6.61 -22.50
CA GLY A 603 -6.96 -5.27 -22.03
C GLY A 603 -5.78 -4.56 -21.34
N HIS A 604 -5.93 -3.28 -21.06
CA HIS A 604 -4.89 -2.44 -20.45
C HIS A 604 -4.39 -3.02 -19.13
N LEU A 605 -5.31 -3.48 -18.25
CA LEU A 605 -4.92 -4.04 -16.96
C LEU A 605 -4.06 -5.31 -17.12
N ALA A 606 -4.45 -6.22 -18.03
CA ALA A 606 -3.69 -7.44 -18.32
C ALA A 606 -2.32 -7.11 -18.94
N LYS A 607 -2.24 -6.13 -19.83
CA LYS A 607 -0.96 -5.64 -20.39
C LYS A 607 -0.04 -5.10 -19.31
N MET A 608 -0.55 -4.27 -18.38
CA MET A 608 0.23 -3.76 -17.25
C MET A 608 0.72 -4.90 -16.34
N CYS A 609 -0.12 -5.90 -16.06
CA CYS A 609 0.25 -7.07 -15.28
C CYS A 609 1.38 -7.88 -15.96
N SER A 610 1.34 -8.04 -17.27
CA SER A 610 2.37 -8.77 -18.02
C SER A 610 3.75 -8.11 -17.93
N LEU A 611 3.83 -6.80 -17.74
CA LEU A 611 5.10 -6.06 -17.54
C LEU A 611 5.79 -6.38 -16.20
N VAL A 612 5.07 -6.98 -15.26
CA VAL A 612 5.60 -7.46 -13.98
C VAL A 612 5.52 -8.99 -13.85
N GLU A 613 5.52 -9.68 -14.98
CA GLU A 613 5.50 -11.16 -15.08
C GLU A 613 4.26 -11.79 -14.42
N MET A 614 3.17 -11.03 -14.30
CA MET A 614 1.89 -11.51 -13.79
C MET A 614 1.00 -11.90 -14.98
N ASP A 615 0.70 -13.19 -15.12
CA ASP A 615 -0.17 -13.67 -16.18
C ASP A 615 -1.66 -13.34 -15.91
N TYR A 616 -2.52 -13.59 -16.89
CA TYR A 616 -3.94 -13.26 -16.81
C TYR A 616 -4.67 -14.00 -15.66
N SER A 617 -4.33 -15.26 -15.41
CA SER A 617 -4.87 -16.03 -14.29
C SER A 617 -4.45 -15.43 -12.94
N GLN A 618 -3.19 -15.04 -12.81
CA GLN A 618 -2.66 -14.40 -11.62
C GLN A 618 -3.28 -13.02 -11.38
N MET A 619 -3.58 -12.25 -12.44
CA MET A 619 -4.31 -10.98 -12.35
C MET A 619 -5.71 -11.19 -11.75
N LEU A 620 -6.48 -12.14 -12.30
CA LEU A 620 -7.82 -12.47 -11.80
C LEU A 620 -7.77 -12.98 -10.34
N GLY A 621 -6.78 -13.81 -10.03
CA GLY A 621 -6.50 -14.28 -8.66
C GLY A 621 -6.20 -13.13 -7.71
N ALA A 622 -5.39 -12.15 -8.12
CA ALA A 622 -5.07 -10.98 -7.30
C ALA A 622 -6.29 -10.10 -7.01
N ILE A 623 -7.22 -9.95 -7.96
CA ILE A 623 -8.49 -9.23 -7.76
C ILE A 623 -9.37 -9.98 -6.75
N LEU A 624 -9.50 -11.31 -6.88
CA LEU A 624 -10.24 -12.14 -5.93
C LEU A 624 -9.63 -12.10 -4.53
N ASP A 625 -8.30 -12.15 -4.43
CA ASP A 625 -7.59 -12.07 -3.15
C ASP A 625 -7.75 -10.70 -2.50
N ALA A 626 -7.74 -9.61 -3.28
CA ALA A 626 -7.99 -8.26 -2.79
C ALA A 626 -9.39 -8.15 -2.16
N ALA A 627 -10.41 -8.64 -2.86
CA ALA A 627 -11.77 -8.67 -2.35
C ALA A 627 -11.91 -9.57 -1.11
N ALA A 628 -11.28 -10.74 -1.12
CA ALA A 628 -11.29 -11.66 0.01
C ALA A 628 -10.64 -11.05 1.27
N MET A 629 -9.57 -10.27 1.10
CA MET A 629 -8.93 -9.54 2.21
C MET A 629 -9.85 -8.45 2.77
N ARG A 630 -10.52 -7.68 1.89
CA ARG A 630 -11.48 -6.64 2.28
C ARG A 630 -12.67 -7.19 3.03
N LEU A 631 -13.19 -8.34 2.60
CA LEU A 631 -14.39 -8.99 3.14
C LEU A 631 -14.11 -9.83 4.40
N ASN A 632 -12.87 -9.98 4.83
CA ASN A 632 -12.55 -10.70 6.05
C ASN A 632 -13.11 -9.94 7.26
N PRO A 633 -14.00 -10.54 8.09
CA PRO A 633 -14.63 -9.87 9.22
C PRO A 633 -13.65 -9.37 10.29
N ARG A 634 -12.38 -9.80 10.26
CA ARG A 634 -11.32 -9.29 11.15
C ARG A 634 -10.85 -7.87 10.78
N ASN A 635 -11.12 -7.40 9.57
CA ASN A 635 -10.69 -6.08 9.08
C ASN A 635 -11.72 -4.95 9.29
N TYR A 636 -12.94 -5.29 9.72
CA TYR A 636 -13.98 -4.31 10.03
C TYR A 636 -14.65 -4.64 11.37
N PRO A 637 -14.54 -3.76 12.38
CA PRO A 637 -15.37 -3.89 13.58
C PRO A 637 -16.83 -3.79 13.14
N LYS A 638 -17.63 -4.83 13.45
CA LYS A 638 -19.08 -4.75 13.28
C LYS A 638 -19.59 -3.58 14.14
N ILE A 639 -20.07 -2.53 13.50
CA ILE A 639 -20.89 -1.53 14.18
C ILE A 639 -22.19 -2.26 14.54
N HIS A 640 -22.31 -2.66 15.79
CA HIS A 640 -23.58 -3.06 16.34
C HIS A 640 -24.44 -1.79 16.41
N VAL A 641 -25.40 -1.66 15.52
CA VAL A 641 -26.53 -0.75 15.70
C VAL A 641 -27.49 -1.50 16.61
N ASP A 642 -27.52 -1.10 17.89
CA ASP A 642 -28.57 -1.49 18.84
C ASP A 642 -29.91 -0.84 18.44
#